data_126a6325c0407952f886b49932753fec
#
_entry.id   126a6325c0407952f886b49932753fec
#
_cell.length_a   1.000
_cell.length_b   1.000
_cell.length_c   1.000
_cell.angle_alpha   90.00
_cell.angle_beta   90.00
_cell.angle_gamma   90.00
#
_symmetry.space_group_name_H-M   'P 1'
#
loop_
_entity.id
_entity.type
_entity.pdbx_description
1 polymer ?
#
loop_
_entity_poly.entity_id
_entity_poly.type
_entity_poly.pdbx_seq_one_letter_code
_entity_poly.pdbx_strand_id
1 'polypeptide(L)'
;MALSAALRLPLPLPRLLGPSASILGAASRRRAAAATAPAAALRLLAASSPSPASFSSRPARGLRSRRRNRGDDGRAAAAGGGEGGGGGAAVKERILPVELHKEATQAYMSYAMSVLLGRALPDVRDGLKPVHRRILYAMHEMGLASRRPFRKCARVVGEVLGKFHPHGDTAVYESLVRMAQDFSMRYPLVQGHGNFGSVDADPPAAMRYTECRLDSLAEAMFLTDLELNTVDFVPNFDNSQKEPSLLPARVPSLLLNGSSGIAVGMATNIPPHNLGELVDVLSVIIQNPEATLQELLECMPGPDFPTGGTILGNQGILEAYKSGRGRIVVRGKTDIETIDEKSKRTAIIIKEIPYQTNKATLVQKIAELAEDKVLEGISDIRDESDRTGMRVVIELKRSADPAIVLNNLYRHTALQSSFSCNMVAILDGQPKLMGLKEILQAFLDFRFSVIERRARYKLSQALERKHIVEEFDLSEKQAEALLDITLKKLTSLERKKFVDEAKTLSEEISKLNELLSSKELIFQLIQQEAAYLKNKFSTPRRSLIDDSVRSEVDDIDIIPNEEMLLILSEKGYAKRMNPNTFSLQHRGTIGKSVGKMRINDSTSDFIVCQTHDHVLYFSDKGIVYSARAYKIPECTRTATGTPLVQLLSLSDGERITSIIPVSEFGEDQCLVMLTVNGYIKKVPLNAFSSIRSTGIISIQLVPGDELKWVRCCGNDDLVALASQKGRVIVNSCDKLRALGRNTRGVCAMKLKEGDKMAAMDIIPATVHKMPERYNSRVRDLSPPWLLFIAENGIGKRVPLNAFRQSNFNAVGLQGYKLPEDCRLAAVFVAGLSLSEDGESDEQVVLVSQSGTVNRIKVKDISVQSRRSRGVILMRLEHAGKIQSASLISAAAAEVTED
;
A
#
# COMPACT_ATOMS: atom_id res chain seq x y z
N MET A 1 40.53 -45.16 -2.48
CA MET A 1 41.91 -45.11 -2.98
C MET A 1 42.16 -43.66 -3.33
N ALA A 2 42.75 -42.89 -2.45
CA ALA A 2 44.20 -42.66 -2.34
C ALA A 2 44.67 -41.79 -3.52
N LEU A 3 45.30 -40.68 -3.41
CA LEU A 3 46.21 -39.95 -2.52
C LEU A 3 46.48 -38.61 -3.17
N SER A 4 46.42 -37.45 -2.47
CA SER A 4 47.50 -36.71 -1.80
C SER A 4 48.39 -35.96 -2.79
N ALA A 5 48.91 -34.77 -2.64
CA ALA A 5 49.40 -33.91 -1.58
C ALA A 5 49.68 -32.53 -2.18
N ALA A 6 49.47 -31.44 -1.56
CA ALA A 6 50.24 -30.61 -0.61
C ALA A 6 51.50 -29.92 -1.18
N LEU A 7 51.54 -28.57 -0.94
CA LEU A 7 52.69 -27.79 -0.42
C LEU A 7 52.55 -26.30 -0.75
N ARG A 8 52.21 -25.45 0.23
CA ARG A 8 53.02 -24.56 1.10
C ARG A 8 53.61 -23.32 0.44
N LEU A 9 53.11 -22.17 0.87
CA LEU A 9 53.60 -20.84 1.29
C LEU A 9 55.15 -20.59 1.25
N PRO A 10 55.71 -19.31 1.25
CA PRO A 10 55.38 -18.27 2.20
C PRO A 10 55.50 -16.77 1.69
N LEU A 11 55.10 -15.87 2.56
CA LEU A 11 55.28 -14.39 2.66
C LEU A 11 56.77 -13.94 2.68
N PRO A 12 57.15 -12.59 2.49
CA PRO A 12 56.97 -11.65 3.57
C PRO A 12 56.71 -10.15 3.17
N LEU A 13 56.23 -9.37 4.15
CA LEU A 13 56.28 -7.91 4.28
C LEU A 13 57.71 -7.35 4.47
N PRO A 14 57.98 -6.02 4.29
CA PRO A 14 58.31 -5.25 5.50
C PRO A 14 57.68 -3.84 5.62
N ARG A 15 57.57 -3.45 6.89
CA ARG A 15 57.34 -2.15 7.47
C ARG A 15 58.50 -1.19 7.21
N LEU A 16 58.18 0.18 7.36
CA LEU A 16 58.98 1.17 8.14
C LEU A 16 58.34 2.56 8.02
N LEU A 17 57.85 3.09 9.17
CA LEU A 17 58.22 4.23 10.00
C LEU A 17 57.77 5.64 9.52
N GLY A 18 56.98 6.31 10.45
CA GLY A 18 56.82 7.77 10.53
C GLY A 18 58.06 8.45 11.13
N PRO A 19 58.04 9.70 11.62
CA PRO A 19 57.08 10.29 12.58
C PRO A 19 56.84 11.85 12.45
N SER A 20 55.79 12.32 13.24
CA SER A 20 55.69 13.52 14.11
C SER A 20 56.00 14.93 13.62
N ALA A 21 55.13 15.88 13.99
CA ALA A 21 55.18 16.99 14.95
C ALA A 21 54.08 18.00 14.63
N SER A 22 53.10 18.19 15.51
CA SER A 22 52.81 19.19 16.55
C SER A 22 53.12 20.67 16.25
N ILE A 23 52.14 21.54 16.58
CA ILE A 23 52.18 22.81 17.29
C ILE A 23 50.86 23.56 17.05
N LEU A 24 49.93 23.65 18.00
CA LEU A 24 49.63 24.73 18.97
C LEU A 24 49.27 26.13 18.44
N GLY A 25 48.15 26.61 18.93
CA GLY A 25 47.87 28.03 19.20
C GLY A 25 46.45 28.46 18.91
N ALA A 26 45.56 28.40 19.80
CA ALA A 26 45.08 29.36 20.82
C ALA A 26 44.11 30.42 20.26
N ALA A 27 42.88 30.30 20.73
CA ALA A 27 41.98 31.27 21.40
C ALA A 27 41.74 32.68 20.81
N SER A 28 40.46 32.99 20.57
CA SER A 28 39.84 34.06 21.37
C SER A 28 38.31 34.15 21.18
N ARG A 29 37.67 34.36 22.32
CA ARG A 29 36.25 34.66 22.57
C ARG A 29 35.85 36.01 21.97
N ARG A 30 34.56 36.16 21.62
CA ARG A 30 33.62 37.23 22.07
C ARG A 30 32.21 36.95 21.56
N ARG A 31 31.39 36.87 22.38
CA ARG A 31 30.07 37.15 22.93
C ARG A 31 29.22 38.18 22.17
N ALA A 32 27.92 37.79 22.13
CA ALA A 32 26.70 38.57 22.38
C ALA A 32 26.06 39.15 21.10
N ALA A 33 24.77 39.16 20.88
CA ALA A 33 23.62 39.11 21.76
C ALA A 33 22.35 38.80 20.95
N ALA A 34 21.37 38.27 21.62
CA ALA A 34 19.97 38.06 21.42
C ALA A 34 19.18 39.12 20.63
N ALA A 35 18.14 38.64 19.89
CA ALA A 35 16.78 39.19 19.97
C ALA A 35 15.78 38.35 19.15
N THR A 36 14.90 37.68 19.89
CA THR A 36 13.44 37.62 19.80
C THR A 36 12.74 37.29 18.47
N ALA A 37 12.02 36.19 18.53
CA ALA A 37 10.91 35.83 17.66
C ALA A 37 9.71 36.80 17.82
N PRO A 38 8.68 36.77 16.93
CA PRO A 38 7.57 35.88 17.28
C PRO A 38 6.88 35.12 16.11
N ALA A 39 6.14 34.12 16.54
CA ALA A 39 5.26 33.25 15.83
C ALA A 39 4.07 33.96 15.15
N ALA A 40 3.57 33.37 14.06
CA ALA A 40 2.13 33.22 13.82
C ALA A 40 1.79 32.38 12.58
N ALA A 41 1.08 31.29 12.85
CA ALA A 41 -0.22 30.92 12.28
C ALA A 41 -0.26 30.21 10.92
N LEU A 42 -0.51 28.91 11.03
CA LEU A 42 -1.22 28.09 10.05
C LEU A 42 -2.53 28.72 9.58
N ARG A 43 -2.78 28.66 8.28
CA ARG A 43 -4.17 28.50 7.75
C ARG A 43 -4.18 27.69 6.47
N LEU A 44 -5.03 26.68 6.47
CA LEU A 44 -5.52 25.90 5.34
C LEU A 44 -5.95 26.78 4.17
N LEU A 45 -5.68 26.32 2.94
CA LEU A 45 -6.34 26.83 1.75
C LEU A 45 -6.85 25.72 0.87
N ALA A 46 -8.16 25.81 0.68
CA ALA A 46 -8.93 25.12 -0.32
C ALA A 46 -8.62 25.68 -1.72
N ALA A 47 -8.84 24.84 -2.71
CA ALA A 47 -8.67 25.12 -4.12
C ALA A 47 -9.49 26.28 -4.62
N SER A 48 -8.86 27.18 -5.41
CA SER A 48 -9.53 28.04 -6.37
C SER A 48 -8.61 28.29 -7.57
N SER A 49 -9.20 28.13 -8.74
CA SER A 49 -8.67 28.35 -10.08
C SER A 49 -8.06 29.75 -10.28
N PRO A 50 -6.98 29.91 -11.08
CA PRO A 50 -6.45 31.22 -11.42
C PRO A 50 -7.14 31.82 -12.63
N SER A 51 -7.62 33.07 -12.48
CA SER A 51 -7.97 33.99 -13.55
C SER A 51 -6.72 34.64 -14.18
N PRO A 52 -6.76 35.09 -15.43
CA PRO A 52 -5.58 35.50 -16.16
C PRO A 52 -5.07 36.89 -15.76
N ALA A 53 -3.76 36.95 -15.48
CA ALA A 53 -3.07 38.20 -15.24
C ALA A 53 -2.83 38.96 -16.55
N SER A 54 -3.15 40.22 -16.56
CA SER A 54 -2.90 41.22 -17.57
C SER A 54 -1.41 41.47 -17.79
N PHE A 55 -0.94 41.25 -19.02
CA PHE A 55 0.39 41.67 -19.45
C PHE A 55 0.37 43.14 -19.91
N SER A 56 1.11 43.99 -19.20
CA SER A 56 1.39 45.34 -19.64
C SER A 56 2.57 45.32 -20.61
N SER A 57 2.35 45.84 -21.78
CA SER A 57 3.33 46.00 -22.86
C SER A 57 4.35 47.09 -22.55
N ARG A 58 5.66 46.74 -22.57
CA ARG A 58 6.76 47.70 -22.77
C ARG A 58 7.41 47.40 -24.11
N PRO A 59 7.71 48.43 -24.94
CA PRO A 59 8.27 48.21 -26.27
C PRO A 59 9.75 47.87 -26.22
N ALA A 60 10.12 46.78 -26.89
CA ALA A 60 11.54 46.41 -27.10
C ALA A 60 12.17 47.27 -28.16
N ARG A 61 13.27 47.90 -27.82
CA ARG A 61 14.18 48.62 -28.71
C ARG A 61 14.80 47.70 -29.75
N GLY A 62 14.69 48.08 -31.02
CA GLY A 62 15.25 47.35 -32.15
C GLY A 62 16.78 47.29 -32.14
N LEU A 63 17.29 46.11 -32.36
CA LEU A 63 18.68 45.84 -32.68
C LEU A 63 18.84 45.89 -34.20
N ARG A 64 19.47 46.96 -34.70
CA ARG A 64 19.96 47.09 -36.10
C ARG A 64 21.17 46.16 -36.26
N SER A 65 21.08 45.15 -37.10
CA SER A 65 22.24 44.42 -37.58
C SER A 65 22.91 45.19 -38.71
N ARG A 66 24.16 45.59 -38.50
CA ARG A 66 25.05 46.13 -39.54
C ARG A 66 25.52 44.98 -40.44
N ARG A 67 25.01 44.92 -41.66
CA ARG A 67 25.68 44.21 -42.76
C ARG A 67 26.91 45.00 -43.21
N ARG A 68 28.09 44.44 -43.10
CA ARG A 68 29.35 44.90 -43.80
C ARG A 68 29.28 44.37 -45.21
N ASN A 69 29.16 45.27 -46.14
CA ASN A 69 29.56 45.07 -47.57
C ASN A 69 31.07 45.01 -47.67
N ARG A 70 31.60 43.99 -48.32
CA ARG A 70 32.87 44.00 -48.99
C ARG A 70 32.57 43.79 -50.45
N GLY A 71 32.83 44.80 -51.21
CA GLY A 71 32.91 44.77 -52.69
C GLY A 71 34.14 44.06 -53.12
N ASP A 72 34.09 43.42 -54.23
CA ASP A 72 35.24 43.37 -55.14
C ASP A 72 34.78 43.38 -56.59
N ASP A 73 35.57 44.10 -57.38
CA ASP A 73 35.39 44.57 -58.75
C ASP A 73 35.60 43.47 -59.80
N GLY A 74 34.89 43.55 -60.92
CA GLY A 74 35.16 42.75 -62.11
C GLY A 74 34.31 43.17 -63.34
N ARG A 75 34.77 44.17 -64.08
CA ARG A 75 34.43 44.59 -65.47
C ARG A 75 34.03 43.39 -66.38
N ALA A 76 33.11 43.42 -67.34
CA ALA A 76 32.96 44.35 -68.43
C ALA A 76 31.92 43.88 -69.43
N ALA A 77 31.37 44.84 -70.17
CA ALA A 77 30.98 44.91 -71.60
C ALA A 77 29.58 44.35 -71.95
N ALA A 78 28.67 45.18 -72.06
CA ALA A 78 28.06 45.82 -73.24
C ALA A 78 27.51 44.90 -74.36
N ALA A 79 26.20 45.08 -74.57
CA ALA A 79 25.52 45.38 -75.83
C ALA A 79 24.30 44.56 -76.14
N GLY A 80 23.23 45.20 -76.46
CA GLY A 80 22.23 44.73 -77.39
C GLY A 80 20.81 44.77 -76.89
N GLY A 81 20.04 45.73 -77.32
CA GLY A 81 18.65 45.99 -77.08
C GLY A 81 17.69 44.92 -77.54
N GLY A 82 16.54 44.92 -76.95
CA GLY A 82 15.39 44.15 -77.38
C GLY A 82 14.19 44.44 -76.42
N GLU A 83 13.38 45.28 -76.89
CA GLU A 83 12.04 45.56 -76.30
C GLU A 83 11.22 44.29 -76.24
N GLY A 84 10.59 44.05 -75.10
CA GLY A 84 9.61 43.00 -74.92
C GLY A 84 8.91 43.14 -73.57
N GLY A 85 7.76 43.79 -73.59
CA GLY A 85 6.88 43.93 -72.43
C GLY A 85 6.41 42.61 -71.90
N GLY A 86 6.70 42.43 -70.62
CA GLY A 86 6.18 41.30 -69.83
C GLY A 86 5.85 41.83 -68.42
N GLY A 87 4.61 42.17 -68.19
CA GLY A 87 4.10 42.61 -66.90
C GLY A 87 4.33 41.55 -65.87
N GLY A 88 5.30 41.81 -65.00
CA GLY A 88 5.45 41.04 -63.75
C GLY A 88 4.24 41.31 -62.88
N ALA A 89 3.29 40.37 -62.88
CA ALA A 89 2.20 40.37 -61.97
C ALA A 89 2.79 40.30 -60.53
N ALA A 90 2.84 41.44 -59.87
CA ALA A 90 3.07 41.48 -58.45
C ALA A 90 2.01 40.59 -57.78
N VAL A 91 2.43 39.45 -57.22
CA VAL A 91 1.56 38.62 -56.38
C VAL A 91 1.10 39.48 -55.22
N LYS A 92 -0.15 40.05 -55.35
CA LYS A 92 -0.77 40.77 -54.27
C LYS A 92 -0.96 39.76 -53.11
N GLU A 93 -0.15 39.92 -52.06
CA GLU A 93 -0.33 39.21 -50.79
C GLU A 93 -1.74 39.45 -50.34
N ARG A 94 -2.55 38.38 -50.31
CA ARG A 94 -3.94 38.44 -49.86
C ARG A 94 -3.93 38.33 -48.34
N ILE A 95 -3.96 39.46 -47.63
CA ILE A 95 -4.07 39.52 -46.18
C ILE A 95 -5.50 39.20 -45.82
N LEU A 96 -5.72 38.06 -45.16
CA LEU A 96 -7.04 37.68 -44.62
C LEU A 96 -7.06 38.04 -43.13
N PRO A 97 -8.03 38.84 -42.65
CA PRO A 97 -8.19 39.14 -41.24
C PRO A 97 -8.74 37.90 -40.53
N VAL A 98 -8.02 37.39 -39.52
CA VAL A 98 -8.41 36.28 -38.69
C VAL A 98 -8.50 36.76 -37.24
N GLU A 99 -9.56 36.36 -36.54
CA GLU A 99 -9.69 36.64 -35.10
C GLU A 99 -8.65 35.86 -34.30
N LEU A 100 -7.87 36.52 -33.48
CA LEU A 100 -6.76 35.95 -32.71
C LEU A 100 -7.19 34.70 -31.90
N HIS A 101 -8.39 34.73 -31.31
CA HIS A 101 -8.89 33.62 -30.50
C HIS A 101 -9.19 32.37 -31.35
N LYS A 102 -9.67 32.57 -32.62
CA LYS A 102 -9.90 31.44 -33.55
C LYS A 102 -8.59 30.83 -34.00
N GLU A 103 -7.61 31.66 -34.37
CA GLU A 103 -6.29 31.24 -34.78
C GLU A 103 -5.57 30.51 -33.64
N ALA A 104 -5.59 31.08 -32.41
CA ALA A 104 -4.98 30.46 -31.25
C ALA A 104 -5.64 29.11 -30.90
N THR A 105 -6.96 29.00 -31.00
CA THR A 105 -7.68 27.75 -30.76
C THR A 105 -7.35 26.70 -31.81
N GLN A 106 -7.30 27.08 -33.07
CA GLN A 106 -6.99 26.18 -34.18
C GLN A 106 -5.53 25.70 -34.10
N ALA A 107 -4.59 26.59 -33.84
CA ALA A 107 -3.18 26.25 -33.63
C ALA A 107 -2.98 25.33 -32.43
N TYR A 108 -3.68 25.61 -31.31
CA TYR A 108 -3.62 24.76 -30.12
C TYR A 108 -4.22 23.37 -30.37
N MET A 109 -5.35 23.27 -31.07
CA MET A 109 -5.94 21.99 -31.44
C MET A 109 -5.04 21.18 -32.36
N SER A 110 -4.44 21.85 -33.37
CA SER A 110 -3.46 21.22 -34.26
C SER A 110 -2.25 20.69 -33.49
N TYR A 111 -1.68 21.49 -32.56
CA TYR A 111 -0.62 21.06 -31.66
C TYR A 111 -1.07 19.87 -30.77
N ALA A 112 -2.23 19.96 -30.13
CA ALA A 112 -2.73 18.90 -29.29
C ALA A 112 -2.87 17.57 -30.06
N MET A 113 -3.44 17.61 -31.28
CA MET A 113 -3.57 16.43 -32.15
C MET A 113 -2.21 15.88 -32.56
N SER A 114 -1.24 16.74 -32.88
CA SER A 114 0.12 16.28 -33.21
C SER A 114 0.83 15.60 -32.04
N VAL A 115 0.63 16.09 -30.81
CA VAL A 115 1.16 15.44 -29.59
C VAL A 115 0.47 14.12 -29.31
N LEU A 116 -0.85 14.04 -29.48
CA LEU A 116 -1.63 12.82 -29.27
C LEU A 116 -1.21 11.72 -30.26
N LEU A 117 -1.28 12.01 -31.56
CA LEU A 117 -1.09 11.00 -32.61
C LEU A 117 0.38 10.76 -32.94
N GLY A 118 1.23 11.81 -32.88
CA GLY A 118 2.61 11.75 -33.35
C GLY A 118 3.66 11.53 -32.26
N ARG A 119 3.29 11.52 -30.95
CA ARG A 119 4.30 11.52 -29.90
C ARG A 119 3.95 10.64 -28.70
N ALA A 120 2.82 10.90 -28.03
CA ALA A 120 2.58 10.42 -26.66
C ALA A 120 1.89 9.07 -26.59
N LEU A 121 0.92 8.80 -27.48
CA LEU A 121 0.11 7.58 -27.43
C LEU A 121 0.67 6.50 -28.34
N PRO A 122 0.62 5.23 -27.92
CA PRO A 122 0.95 4.07 -28.77
C PRO A 122 -0.21 3.74 -29.71
N ASP A 123 0.08 3.15 -30.86
CA ASP A 123 -0.93 2.50 -31.71
C ASP A 123 -1.27 1.12 -31.17
N VAL A 124 -2.55 0.74 -31.17
CA VAL A 124 -3.01 -0.54 -30.60
C VAL A 124 -2.46 -1.75 -31.39
N ARG A 125 -2.25 -1.58 -32.69
CA ARG A 125 -1.88 -2.63 -33.64
C ARG A 125 -0.44 -3.13 -33.47
N ASP A 126 0.53 -2.22 -33.32
CA ASP A 126 1.94 -2.59 -33.10
C ASP A 126 2.45 -2.27 -31.67
N GLY A 127 1.65 -1.57 -30.86
CA GLY A 127 1.99 -1.21 -29.48
C GLY A 127 3.11 -0.18 -29.35
N LEU A 128 3.52 0.47 -30.43
CA LEU A 128 4.68 1.35 -30.45
C LEU A 128 4.28 2.82 -30.58
N LYS A 129 5.06 3.68 -29.95
CA LYS A 129 5.05 5.11 -30.25
C LYS A 129 5.87 5.38 -31.52
N PRO A 130 5.62 6.48 -32.26
CA PRO A 130 6.35 6.76 -33.48
C PRO A 130 7.89 6.77 -33.34
N VAL A 131 8.42 7.30 -32.23
CA VAL A 131 9.87 7.29 -31.98
C VAL A 131 10.42 5.87 -31.80
N HIS A 132 9.73 4.97 -31.11
CA HIS A 132 10.15 3.58 -30.92
C HIS A 132 10.16 2.84 -32.27
N ARG A 133 9.11 3.01 -33.06
CA ARG A 133 8.97 2.41 -34.39
C ARG A 133 10.11 2.85 -35.33
N ARG A 134 10.44 4.13 -35.32
CA ARG A 134 11.53 4.71 -36.13
C ARG A 134 12.91 4.21 -35.69
N ILE A 135 13.14 4.06 -34.39
CA ILE A 135 14.39 3.49 -33.85
C ILE A 135 14.56 2.04 -34.32
N LEU A 136 13.55 1.19 -34.16
CA LEU A 136 13.62 -0.22 -34.56
C LEU A 136 13.81 -0.36 -36.06
N TYR A 137 13.10 0.46 -36.85
CA TYR A 137 13.23 0.47 -38.31
C TYR A 137 14.63 0.95 -38.77
N ALA A 138 15.15 2.03 -38.21
CA ALA A 138 16.51 2.50 -38.52
C ALA A 138 17.58 1.46 -38.15
N MET A 139 17.43 0.77 -36.99
CA MET A 139 18.34 -0.31 -36.62
C MET A 139 18.27 -1.49 -37.59
N HIS A 140 17.10 -1.78 -38.14
CA HIS A 140 16.91 -2.81 -39.18
C HIS A 140 17.60 -2.41 -40.49
N GLU A 141 17.39 -1.19 -41.02
CA GLU A 141 18.06 -0.67 -42.20
C GLU A 141 19.58 -0.68 -42.05
N MET A 142 20.09 -0.35 -40.89
CA MET A 142 21.52 -0.42 -40.57
C MET A 142 22.05 -1.86 -40.46
N GLY A 143 21.24 -2.87 -40.59
CA GLY A 143 21.59 -4.28 -40.45
C GLY A 143 22.10 -4.68 -39.07
N LEU A 144 21.60 -4.03 -37.99
CA LEU A 144 21.97 -4.29 -36.61
C LEU A 144 21.20 -5.49 -35.99
N ALA A 145 21.17 -6.60 -36.72
CA ALA A 145 20.53 -7.82 -36.28
C ALA A 145 21.16 -8.38 -34.98
N SER A 146 20.40 -9.18 -34.23
CA SER A 146 20.79 -9.76 -32.94
C SER A 146 22.10 -10.57 -32.97
N ARG A 147 22.44 -11.13 -34.13
CA ARG A 147 23.69 -11.91 -34.34
C ARG A 147 24.86 -11.06 -34.82
N ARG A 148 24.65 -9.78 -35.10
CA ARG A 148 25.69 -8.87 -35.58
C ARG A 148 26.44 -8.20 -34.40
N PRO A 149 27.65 -7.67 -34.63
CA PRO A 149 28.38 -6.95 -33.58
C PRO A 149 27.64 -5.68 -33.15
N PHE A 150 27.83 -5.30 -31.89
CA PHE A 150 27.31 -4.06 -31.33
C PHE A 150 27.81 -2.84 -32.06
N ARG A 151 27.03 -1.77 -32.14
CA ARG A 151 27.38 -0.48 -32.69
C ARG A 151 27.07 0.63 -31.70
N LYS A 152 27.84 1.72 -31.76
CA LYS A 152 27.63 2.89 -30.88
C LYS A 152 26.21 3.45 -31.01
N CYS A 153 25.58 3.72 -29.89
CA CYS A 153 24.23 4.30 -29.83
C CYS A 153 24.13 5.64 -30.55
N ALA A 154 25.21 6.44 -30.50
CA ALA A 154 25.33 7.72 -31.23
C ALA A 154 25.12 7.57 -32.74
N ARG A 155 25.53 6.44 -33.34
CA ARG A 155 25.31 6.17 -34.77
C ARG A 155 23.82 5.91 -35.07
N VAL A 156 23.15 5.14 -34.21
CA VAL A 156 21.73 4.87 -34.36
C VAL A 156 20.91 6.15 -34.20
N VAL A 157 21.24 6.95 -33.15
CA VAL A 157 20.58 8.23 -32.90
C VAL A 157 20.75 9.18 -34.09
N GLY A 158 21.98 9.29 -34.65
CA GLY A 158 22.23 10.12 -35.81
C GLY A 158 21.43 9.69 -37.06
N GLU A 159 21.30 8.38 -37.30
CA GLU A 159 20.53 7.85 -38.41
C GLU A 159 19.02 8.14 -38.26
N VAL A 160 18.47 7.96 -37.04
CA VAL A 160 17.07 8.25 -36.72
C VAL A 160 16.76 9.74 -36.90
N LEU A 161 17.65 10.62 -36.41
CA LEU A 161 17.49 12.08 -36.52
C LEU A 161 17.55 12.56 -37.97
N GLY A 162 18.53 12.03 -38.70
CA GLY A 162 18.78 12.46 -40.08
C GLY A 162 17.71 12.01 -41.06
N LYS A 163 17.13 10.82 -40.88
CA LYS A 163 16.23 10.22 -41.86
C LYS A 163 14.75 10.26 -41.46
N PHE A 164 14.42 10.11 -40.16
CA PHE A 164 13.02 9.78 -39.76
C PHE A 164 12.42 10.69 -38.69
N HIS A 165 13.24 11.22 -37.76
CA HIS A 165 12.71 11.89 -36.58
C HIS A 165 13.46 13.17 -36.22
N PRO A 166 13.12 14.32 -36.84
CA PRO A 166 13.86 15.60 -36.71
C PRO A 166 13.59 16.31 -35.36
N HIS A 167 13.99 15.67 -34.24
CA HIS A 167 13.82 16.17 -32.88
C HIS A 167 15.14 16.13 -32.10
N GLY A 168 15.15 16.45 -30.81
CA GLY A 168 16.35 16.42 -29.98
C GLY A 168 16.99 15.03 -29.86
N ASP A 169 18.33 14.97 -29.99
CA ASP A 169 19.14 13.76 -29.88
C ASP A 169 18.95 13.04 -28.50
N THR A 170 18.88 13.82 -27.44
CA THR A 170 18.63 13.30 -26.06
C THR A 170 17.33 12.53 -25.97
N ALA A 171 16.24 13.04 -26.56
CA ALA A 171 14.93 12.38 -26.51
C ALA A 171 14.93 11.03 -27.26
N VAL A 172 15.61 10.95 -28.39
CA VAL A 172 15.78 9.71 -29.16
C VAL A 172 16.64 8.72 -28.38
N TYR A 173 17.77 9.21 -27.78
CA TYR A 173 18.67 8.37 -27.00
C TYR A 173 17.98 7.81 -25.75
N GLU A 174 17.25 8.62 -24.97
CA GLU A 174 16.50 8.17 -23.79
C GLU A 174 15.43 7.12 -24.15
N SER A 175 14.77 7.29 -25.31
CA SER A 175 13.82 6.32 -25.82
C SER A 175 14.49 4.98 -26.18
N LEU A 176 15.66 5.02 -26.82
CA LEU A 176 16.47 3.84 -27.14
C LEU A 176 16.96 3.15 -25.85
N VAL A 177 17.45 3.92 -24.88
CA VAL A 177 17.91 3.41 -23.58
C VAL A 177 16.77 2.68 -22.87
N ARG A 178 15.59 3.28 -22.82
CA ARG A 178 14.42 2.66 -22.16
C ARG A 178 14.04 1.34 -22.81
N MET A 179 14.18 1.18 -24.13
CA MET A 179 13.93 -0.09 -24.80
C MET A 179 14.98 -1.18 -24.49
N ALA A 180 16.14 -0.82 -23.92
CA ALA A 180 17.19 -1.75 -23.53
C ALA A 180 17.18 -2.09 -22.01
N GLN A 181 16.39 -1.37 -21.19
CA GLN A 181 16.33 -1.56 -19.76
C GLN A 181 15.38 -2.72 -19.37
N ASP A 182 15.88 -3.72 -18.67
CA ASP A 182 15.16 -4.89 -18.22
C ASP A 182 14.26 -4.66 -17.00
N PHE A 183 14.46 -3.54 -16.29
CA PHE A 183 13.59 -3.04 -15.21
C PHE A 183 12.51 -2.07 -15.70
N SER A 184 12.62 -1.56 -16.91
CA SER A 184 11.60 -0.69 -17.55
C SER A 184 10.67 -1.47 -18.47
N MET A 185 11.21 -2.47 -19.20
CA MET A 185 10.46 -3.32 -20.12
C MET A 185 10.46 -4.76 -19.65
N ARG A 186 9.29 -5.41 -19.71
CA ARG A 186 9.17 -6.83 -19.37
C ARG A 186 9.95 -7.71 -20.35
N TYR A 187 9.98 -7.29 -21.63
CA TYR A 187 10.75 -7.91 -22.72
C TYR A 187 11.48 -6.80 -23.46
N PRO A 188 12.76 -6.55 -23.17
CA PRO A 188 13.57 -5.56 -23.87
C PRO A 188 13.62 -5.80 -25.36
N LEU A 189 13.56 -4.73 -26.16
CA LEU A 189 13.57 -4.79 -27.64
C LEU A 189 14.97 -4.52 -28.21
N VAL A 190 15.85 -3.95 -27.41
CA VAL A 190 17.23 -3.59 -27.76
C VAL A 190 18.17 -4.24 -26.75
N GLN A 191 19.24 -4.85 -27.25
CA GLN A 191 20.35 -5.30 -26.41
C GLN A 191 21.36 -4.19 -26.27
N GLY A 192 21.61 -3.76 -25.01
CA GLY A 192 22.60 -2.75 -24.68
C GLY A 192 23.92 -3.35 -24.22
N HIS A 193 25.04 -2.65 -24.53
CA HIS A 193 26.37 -2.92 -23.98
C HIS A 193 26.96 -1.62 -23.41
N GLY A 194 27.31 -1.65 -22.12
CA GLY A 194 27.72 -0.47 -21.35
C GLY A 194 26.72 -0.12 -20.25
N ASN A 195 26.79 1.12 -19.75
CA ASN A 195 25.86 1.60 -18.70
C ASN A 195 24.62 2.22 -19.33
N PHE A 196 23.47 1.56 -19.14
CA PHE A 196 22.13 2.00 -19.56
C PHE A 196 21.28 2.50 -18.38
N GLY A 197 21.89 2.90 -17.27
CA GLY A 197 21.20 3.32 -16.05
C GLY A 197 20.88 2.16 -15.12
N SER A 198 20.29 2.47 -13.97
CA SER A 198 19.94 1.51 -12.93
C SER A 198 18.56 1.81 -12.34
N VAL A 199 18.10 0.91 -11.46
CA VAL A 199 16.86 1.09 -10.67
C VAL A 199 16.98 2.24 -9.66
N ASP A 200 18.21 2.71 -9.38
CA ASP A 200 18.50 3.90 -8.56
C ASP A 200 18.28 5.22 -9.30
N ALA A 201 17.76 5.14 -10.54
CA ALA A 201 17.59 6.26 -11.45
C ALA A 201 18.91 6.95 -11.85
N ASP A 202 20.02 6.22 -11.81
CA ASP A 202 21.26 6.69 -12.41
C ASP A 202 21.06 6.95 -13.89
N PRO A 203 21.57 8.08 -14.43
CA PRO A 203 21.47 8.36 -15.85
C PRO A 203 22.34 7.38 -16.64
N PRO A 204 21.93 7.04 -17.88
CA PRO A 204 22.75 6.25 -18.77
C PRO A 204 24.04 7.01 -19.13
N ALA A 205 25.09 6.28 -19.44
CA ALA A 205 26.30 6.88 -19.95
C ALA A 205 26.01 7.57 -21.29
N ALA A 206 26.80 8.62 -21.64
CA ALA A 206 26.63 9.34 -22.91
C ALA A 206 26.66 8.37 -24.10
N MET A 207 25.82 8.61 -25.12
CA MET A 207 25.60 7.73 -26.28
C MET A 207 26.85 7.38 -27.08
N ARG A 208 27.97 8.16 -26.94
CA ARG A 208 29.28 7.87 -27.54
C ARG A 208 30.00 6.70 -26.88
N TYR A 209 29.63 6.34 -25.62
CA TYR A 209 30.23 5.22 -24.88
C TYR A 209 29.40 3.94 -24.97
N THR A 210 28.07 4.04 -24.97
CA THR A 210 27.15 2.91 -25.04
C THR A 210 27.07 2.35 -26.46
N GLU A 211 26.79 1.04 -26.53
CA GLU A 211 26.60 0.30 -27.76
C GLU A 211 25.31 -0.48 -27.72
N CYS A 212 24.69 -0.68 -28.88
CA CYS A 212 23.42 -1.40 -28.97
C CYS A 212 23.32 -2.24 -30.26
N ARG A 213 22.38 -3.19 -30.22
CA ARG A 213 21.89 -3.97 -31.37
C ARG A 213 20.44 -4.40 -31.10
N LEU A 214 19.73 -4.89 -32.09
CA LEU A 214 18.37 -5.43 -31.92
C LEU A 214 18.39 -6.68 -31.03
N ASP A 215 17.35 -6.82 -30.21
CA ASP A 215 17.10 -8.07 -29.50
C ASP A 215 16.51 -9.12 -30.48
N SER A 216 16.77 -10.39 -30.22
CA SER A 216 16.26 -11.50 -31.02
C SER A 216 14.74 -11.62 -31.00
N LEU A 217 14.07 -11.23 -29.93
CA LEU A 217 12.62 -11.14 -29.85
C LEU A 217 12.08 -10.01 -30.73
N ALA A 218 12.67 -8.81 -30.66
CA ALA A 218 12.26 -7.67 -31.46
C ALA A 218 12.37 -7.97 -32.97
N GLU A 219 13.45 -8.63 -33.39
CA GLU A 219 13.66 -9.09 -34.76
C GLU A 219 12.57 -10.07 -35.20
N ALA A 220 12.30 -11.12 -34.40
CA ALA A 220 11.28 -12.13 -34.69
C ALA A 220 9.85 -11.57 -34.66
N MET A 221 9.59 -10.59 -33.81
CA MET A 221 8.25 -10.04 -33.55
C MET A 221 7.83 -8.97 -34.55
N PHE A 222 8.73 -8.09 -34.97
CA PHE A 222 8.40 -6.89 -35.75
C PHE A 222 8.98 -6.85 -37.17
N LEU A 223 10.14 -7.50 -37.43
CA LEU A 223 10.92 -7.20 -38.61
C LEU A 223 10.93 -8.30 -39.67
N THR A 224 10.58 -9.53 -39.29
CA THR A 224 10.65 -10.70 -40.17
C THR A 224 9.76 -10.59 -41.40
N ASP A 225 8.60 -9.93 -41.30
CA ASP A 225 7.60 -9.85 -42.38
C ASP A 225 7.62 -8.47 -43.08
N LEU A 226 8.55 -7.56 -42.70
CA LEU A 226 8.50 -6.15 -43.12
C LEU A 226 8.73 -5.96 -44.63
N GLU A 227 9.61 -6.77 -45.24
CA GLU A 227 9.95 -6.71 -46.69
C GLU A 227 8.88 -7.31 -47.58
N LEU A 228 7.85 -7.96 -47.02
CA LEU A 228 6.83 -8.71 -47.76
C LEU A 228 5.55 -7.90 -48.05
N ASN A 229 5.66 -6.58 -48.21
CA ASN A 229 4.55 -5.65 -48.47
C ASN A 229 3.36 -5.82 -47.51
N THR A 230 3.65 -6.10 -46.24
CA THR A 230 2.62 -6.40 -45.22
C THR A 230 2.00 -5.16 -44.61
N VAL A 231 2.72 -4.03 -44.64
CA VAL A 231 2.31 -2.74 -44.10
C VAL A 231 2.52 -1.62 -45.11
N ASP A 232 1.86 -0.48 -44.87
CA ASP A 232 1.99 0.68 -45.75
C ASP A 232 3.22 1.50 -45.38
N PHE A 233 3.93 1.99 -46.40
CA PHE A 233 5.07 2.87 -46.26
C PHE A 233 4.63 4.29 -46.62
N VAL A 234 4.91 5.24 -45.74
CA VAL A 234 4.65 6.68 -45.92
C VAL A 234 5.96 7.43 -46.13
N PRO A 235 5.96 8.54 -46.87
CA PRO A 235 7.16 9.37 -46.95
C PRO A 235 7.55 9.94 -45.58
N ASN A 236 8.83 10.07 -45.36
CA ASN A 236 9.39 10.72 -44.16
C ASN A 236 9.14 12.26 -44.20
N PHE A 237 9.66 12.99 -43.20
CA PHE A 237 9.42 14.42 -43.00
C PHE A 237 9.91 15.31 -44.15
N ASP A 238 10.94 14.89 -44.92
CA ASP A 238 11.53 15.62 -46.06
C ASP A 238 11.23 14.97 -47.42
N ASN A 239 10.43 13.92 -47.50
CA ASN A 239 10.09 13.13 -48.68
C ASN A 239 11.29 12.45 -49.32
N SER A 240 12.46 12.35 -48.70
CA SER A 240 13.67 11.73 -49.22
C SER A 240 13.62 10.20 -49.14
N GLN A 241 12.90 9.65 -48.14
CA GLN A 241 12.80 8.22 -47.89
C GLN A 241 11.40 7.83 -47.46
N LYS A 242 11.14 6.52 -47.36
CA LYS A 242 9.88 6.00 -46.89
C LYS A 242 10.08 5.31 -45.54
N GLU A 243 9.16 5.49 -44.64
CA GLU A 243 9.11 4.81 -43.34
C GLU A 243 7.81 3.97 -43.22
N PRO A 244 7.81 2.85 -42.50
CA PRO A 244 6.60 2.07 -42.29
C PRO A 244 5.64 2.83 -41.37
N SER A 245 4.35 2.87 -41.75
CA SER A 245 3.31 3.47 -40.91
C SER A 245 3.13 2.71 -39.60
N LEU A 246 3.24 1.38 -39.67
CA LEU A 246 3.17 0.41 -38.57
C LEU A 246 4.21 -0.69 -38.79
N LEU A 247 4.58 -1.42 -37.73
CA LEU A 247 5.36 -2.64 -37.86
C LEU A 247 4.43 -3.87 -37.81
N PRO A 248 4.72 -4.95 -38.60
CA PRO A 248 3.89 -6.14 -38.68
C PRO A 248 4.04 -7.03 -37.42
N ALA A 249 3.60 -6.54 -36.26
CA ALA A 249 3.72 -7.23 -34.99
C ALA A 249 3.05 -8.62 -35.00
N ARG A 250 3.74 -9.63 -34.47
CA ARG A 250 3.25 -11.02 -34.36
C ARG A 250 2.54 -11.35 -33.07
N VAL A 251 2.75 -10.55 -32.02
CA VAL A 251 2.05 -10.62 -30.74
C VAL A 251 1.68 -9.19 -30.31
N PRO A 252 0.64 -9.00 -29.46
CA PRO A 252 0.18 -7.67 -29.05
C PRO A 252 1.19 -7.00 -28.11
N SER A 253 2.17 -6.31 -28.72
CA SER A 253 3.26 -5.65 -28.03
C SER A 253 2.79 -4.57 -27.03
N LEU A 254 1.63 -3.97 -27.29
CA LEU A 254 1.00 -3.01 -26.36
C LEU A 254 0.75 -3.61 -24.98
N LEU A 255 0.28 -4.84 -24.94
CA LEU A 255 0.06 -5.57 -23.68
C LEU A 255 1.35 -6.22 -23.18
N LEU A 256 2.22 -6.69 -24.08
CA LEU A 256 3.47 -7.37 -23.72
C LEU A 256 4.39 -6.49 -22.85
N ASN A 257 4.66 -5.28 -23.29
CA ASN A 257 5.57 -4.35 -22.60
C ASN A 257 4.85 -3.17 -21.93
N GLY A 258 3.55 -3.03 -22.17
CA GLY A 258 2.81 -1.88 -21.71
C GLY A 258 3.23 -0.58 -22.40
N SER A 259 2.65 0.53 -21.97
CA SER A 259 3.05 1.87 -22.41
C SER A 259 2.60 2.92 -21.41
N SER A 260 3.44 3.90 -21.13
CA SER A 260 3.07 5.08 -20.35
C SER A 260 3.34 6.35 -21.14
N GLY A 261 2.43 7.34 -21.07
CA GLY A 261 2.62 8.60 -21.78
C GLY A 261 1.61 9.66 -21.36
N ILE A 262 2.06 10.91 -21.38
CA ILE A 262 1.25 12.07 -21.04
C ILE A 262 1.08 12.90 -22.31
N ALA A 263 -0.17 13.08 -22.74
CA ALA A 263 -0.56 13.90 -23.88
C ALA A 263 -1.40 15.11 -23.42
N VAL A 264 -1.86 15.91 -24.37
CA VAL A 264 -2.75 17.04 -24.06
C VAL A 264 -4.14 16.52 -23.73
N GLY A 265 -4.61 16.73 -22.50
CA GLY A 265 -5.92 16.31 -22.04
C GLY A 265 -6.12 14.81 -21.81
N MET A 266 -5.14 13.98 -22.16
CA MET A 266 -5.19 12.53 -22.01
C MET A 266 -3.85 11.97 -21.54
N ALA A 267 -3.90 10.84 -20.86
CA ALA A 267 -2.70 10.08 -20.50
C ALA A 267 -2.95 8.61 -20.80
N THR A 268 -1.91 7.85 -21.07
CA THR A 268 -1.95 6.40 -21.16
C THR A 268 -1.04 5.78 -20.11
N ASN A 269 -1.49 4.69 -19.50
CA ASN A 269 -0.70 3.90 -18.57
C ASN A 269 -1.18 2.45 -18.62
N ILE A 270 -0.55 1.67 -19.49
CA ILE A 270 -0.92 0.27 -19.78
C ILE A 270 0.12 -0.63 -19.14
N PRO A 271 -0.29 -1.60 -18.28
CA PRO A 271 0.65 -2.49 -17.62
C PRO A 271 1.23 -3.54 -18.58
N PRO A 272 2.46 -4.04 -18.33
CA PRO A 272 3.04 -5.15 -19.07
C PRO A 272 2.49 -6.49 -18.61
N HIS A 273 2.60 -7.52 -19.49
CA HIS A 273 2.08 -8.87 -19.25
C HIS A 273 3.08 -9.96 -19.65
N ASN A 274 2.84 -11.18 -19.21
CA ASN A 274 3.65 -12.34 -19.57
C ASN A 274 3.35 -12.80 -21.00
N LEU A 275 4.42 -13.11 -21.77
CA LEU A 275 4.30 -13.56 -23.15
C LEU A 275 3.53 -14.89 -23.27
N GLY A 276 3.79 -15.83 -22.35
CA GLY A 276 3.13 -17.13 -22.36
C GLY A 276 1.62 -17.00 -22.18
N GLU A 277 1.21 -16.28 -21.13
CA GLU A 277 -0.19 -16.01 -20.80
C GLU A 277 -0.89 -15.24 -21.91
N LEU A 278 -0.20 -14.25 -22.50
CA LEU A 278 -0.75 -13.42 -23.58
C LEU A 278 -1.04 -14.25 -24.86
N VAL A 279 -0.17 -15.21 -25.20
CA VAL A 279 -0.40 -16.11 -26.34
C VAL A 279 -1.53 -17.10 -26.05
N ASP A 280 -1.67 -17.55 -24.80
CA ASP A 280 -2.78 -18.42 -24.40
C ASP A 280 -4.12 -17.70 -24.52
N VAL A 281 -4.22 -16.47 -24.06
CA VAL A 281 -5.43 -15.63 -24.21
C VAL A 281 -5.76 -15.36 -25.68
N LEU A 282 -4.75 -15.10 -26.52
CA LEU A 282 -4.97 -14.98 -27.96
C LEU A 282 -5.56 -16.26 -28.56
N SER A 283 -5.06 -17.42 -28.13
CA SER A 283 -5.57 -18.71 -28.59
C SER A 283 -7.04 -18.94 -28.21
N VAL A 284 -7.42 -18.52 -26.99
CA VAL A 284 -8.82 -18.58 -26.53
C VAL A 284 -9.73 -17.68 -27.34
N ILE A 285 -9.33 -16.43 -27.65
CA ILE A 285 -10.16 -15.52 -28.47
C ILE A 285 -10.27 -15.99 -29.91
N ILE A 286 -9.23 -16.59 -30.47
CA ILE A 286 -9.27 -17.16 -31.81
C ILE A 286 -10.28 -18.32 -31.88
N GLN A 287 -10.32 -19.16 -30.83
CA GLN A 287 -11.25 -20.31 -30.78
C GLN A 287 -12.69 -19.87 -30.45
N ASN A 288 -12.84 -18.91 -29.56
CA ASN A 288 -14.13 -18.38 -29.14
C ASN A 288 -14.10 -16.83 -29.12
N PRO A 289 -14.53 -16.15 -30.20
CA PRO A 289 -14.59 -14.68 -30.25
C PRO A 289 -15.52 -14.07 -29.21
N GLU A 290 -16.51 -14.81 -28.69
CA GLU A 290 -17.46 -14.39 -27.67
C GLU A 290 -17.00 -14.73 -26.24
N ALA A 291 -15.75 -15.19 -26.07
CA ALA A 291 -15.18 -15.52 -24.76
C ALA A 291 -15.42 -14.42 -23.73
N THR A 292 -15.83 -14.82 -22.54
CA THR A 292 -16.10 -13.92 -21.42
C THR A 292 -14.78 -13.40 -20.82
N LEU A 293 -14.82 -12.26 -20.12
CA LEU A 293 -13.64 -11.75 -19.44
C LEU A 293 -13.08 -12.75 -18.39
N GLN A 294 -13.94 -13.56 -17.81
CA GLN A 294 -13.55 -14.54 -16.82
C GLN A 294 -12.71 -15.68 -17.41
N GLU A 295 -13.09 -16.21 -18.56
CA GLU A 295 -12.30 -17.19 -19.32
C GLU A 295 -10.93 -16.64 -19.73
N LEU A 296 -10.86 -15.35 -20.07
CA LEU A 296 -9.58 -14.69 -20.38
C LEU A 296 -8.68 -14.54 -19.15
N LEU A 297 -9.26 -14.29 -17.97
CA LEU A 297 -8.53 -14.18 -16.72
C LEU A 297 -7.99 -15.51 -16.19
N GLU A 298 -8.62 -16.64 -16.52
CA GLU A 298 -8.07 -17.96 -16.20
C GLU A 298 -6.71 -18.19 -16.88
N CYS A 299 -6.54 -17.67 -18.10
CA CYS A 299 -5.28 -17.77 -18.84
C CYS A 299 -4.29 -16.66 -18.50
N MET A 300 -4.78 -15.45 -18.20
CA MET A 300 -3.97 -14.26 -17.89
C MET A 300 -4.53 -13.56 -16.64
N PRO A 301 -4.17 -14.00 -15.44
CA PRO A 301 -4.77 -13.52 -14.18
C PRO A 301 -4.46 -12.06 -13.88
N GLY A 302 -3.45 -11.47 -14.50
CA GLY A 302 -3.11 -10.07 -14.29
C GLY A 302 -1.79 -9.62 -14.92
N PRO A 303 -1.39 -8.38 -14.71
CA PRO A 303 -0.12 -7.83 -15.18
C PRO A 303 1.09 -8.60 -14.64
N ASP A 304 2.21 -8.53 -15.37
CA ASP A 304 3.49 -9.12 -14.98
C ASP A 304 4.59 -8.04 -15.08
N PHE A 305 4.89 -7.40 -13.95
CA PHE A 305 5.82 -6.28 -13.90
C PHE A 305 7.29 -6.73 -14.01
N PRO A 306 8.15 -5.99 -14.69
CA PRO A 306 9.56 -6.35 -14.87
C PRO A 306 10.35 -6.39 -13.55
N THR A 307 9.98 -5.59 -12.56
CA THR A 307 10.59 -5.53 -11.22
C THR A 307 10.02 -6.54 -10.23
N GLY A 308 9.06 -7.38 -10.65
CA GLY A 308 8.39 -8.35 -9.78
C GLY A 308 7.36 -7.71 -8.84
N GLY A 309 7.39 -8.10 -7.57
CA GLY A 309 6.45 -7.65 -6.55
C GLY A 309 5.19 -8.49 -6.47
N THR A 310 4.37 -8.20 -5.45
CA THR A 310 3.10 -8.88 -5.20
C THR A 310 1.93 -7.94 -5.49
N ILE A 311 1.00 -8.35 -6.33
CA ILE A 311 -0.24 -7.64 -6.63
C ILE A 311 -1.29 -8.05 -5.60
N LEU A 312 -1.93 -7.07 -4.96
CA LEU A 312 -2.91 -7.29 -3.90
C LEU A 312 -4.34 -7.18 -4.43
N GLY A 313 -5.06 -8.30 -4.36
CA GLY A 313 -6.44 -8.40 -4.80
C GLY A 313 -6.61 -8.32 -6.32
N ASN A 314 -7.71 -8.88 -6.84
CA ASN A 314 -8.01 -8.96 -8.27
C ASN A 314 -9.01 -7.91 -8.77
N GLN A 315 -9.71 -7.20 -7.86
CA GLN A 315 -10.76 -6.24 -8.22
C GLN A 315 -10.25 -5.13 -9.15
N GLY A 316 -9.08 -4.55 -8.84
CA GLY A 316 -8.48 -3.50 -9.67
C GLY A 316 -8.07 -4.00 -11.06
N ILE A 317 -7.66 -5.27 -11.19
CA ILE A 317 -7.36 -5.94 -12.45
C ILE A 317 -8.65 -6.12 -13.28
N LEU A 318 -9.72 -6.62 -12.64
CA LEU A 318 -11.03 -6.81 -13.26
C LEU A 318 -11.59 -5.49 -13.83
N GLU A 319 -11.53 -4.41 -13.05
CA GLU A 319 -11.97 -3.08 -13.48
C GLU A 319 -11.14 -2.57 -14.65
N ALA A 320 -9.80 -2.72 -14.59
CA ALA A 320 -8.90 -2.31 -15.67
C ALA A 320 -9.18 -3.05 -16.97
N TYR A 321 -9.33 -4.36 -16.92
CA TYR A 321 -9.55 -5.18 -18.12
C TYR A 321 -10.94 -5.02 -18.70
N LYS A 322 -11.96 -4.71 -17.88
CA LYS A 322 -13.33 -4.46 -18.33
C LYS A 322 -13.49 -3.09 -18.95
N SER A 323 -13.03 -2.05 -18.26
CA SER A 323 -13.33 -0.64 -18.60
C SER A 323 -12.13 0.12 -19.20
N GLY A 324 -10.95 -0.47 -19.20
CA GLY A 324 -9.69 0.23 -19.52
C GLY A 324 -9.16 1.11 -18.40
N ARG A 325 -9.84 1.19 -17.24
CA ARG A 325 -9.41 1.95 -16.07
C ARG A 325 -9.52 1.12 -14.81
N GLY A 326 -8.50 1.14 -13.98
CA GLY A 326 -8.48 0.43 -12.70
C GLY A 326 -7.28 0.83 -11.86
N ARG A 327 -7.32 0.52 -10.57
CA ARG A 327 -6.22 0.77 -9.64
C ARG A 327 -5.70 -0.57 -9.14
N ILE A 328 -4.48 -0.92 -9.53
CA ILE A 328 -3.79 -2.14 -9.12
C ILE A 328 -2.80 -1.80 -8.03
N VAL A 329 -2.92 -2.42 -6.86
CA VAL A 329 -2.01 -2.20 -5.75
C VAL A 329 -0.87 -3.21 -5.86
N VAL A 330 0.37 -2.72 -5.86
CA VAL A 330 1.58 -3.52 -5.95
C VAL A 330 2.43 -3.30 -4.71
N ARG A 331 2.84 -4.37 -4.09
CA ARG A 331 3.69 -4.40 -2.90
C ARG A 331 5.06 -4.98 -3.25
N GLY A 332 6.13 -4.38 -2.74
CA GLY A 332 7.47 -4.94 -2.86
C GLY A 332 7.59 -6.25 -2.09
N LYS A 333 8.46 -7.14 -2.57
CA LYS A 333 8.74 -8.42 -1.90
C LYS A 333 9.77 -8.23 -0.80
N THR A 334 9.39 -8.63 0.40
CA THR A 334 10.23 -8.50 1.60
C THR A 334 10.34 -9.84 2.31
N ASP A 335 11.48 -10.09 2.91
CA ASP A 335 11.73 -11.24 3.79
C ASP A 335 12.24 -10.74 5.15
N ILE A 336 12.03 -11.53 6.21
CA ILE A 336 12.54 -11.24 7.55
C ILE A 336 13.69 -12.22 7.84
N GLU A 337 14.89 -11.69 8.04
CA GLU A 337 16.07 -12.47 8.34
C GLU A 337 16.60 -12.14 9.76
N THR A 338 17.12 -13.12 10.45
CA THR A 338 17.82 -12.94 11.73
C THR A 338 19.30 -12.70 11.45
N ILE A 339 19.83 -11.51 11.80
CA ILE A 339 21.22 -11.14 11.54
C ILE A 339 22.16 -11.85 12.52
N ASP A 340 21.76 -11.97 13.79
CA ASP A 340 22.58 -12.56 14.84
C ASP A 340 21.69 -13.37 15.78
N GLU A 341 21.92 -14.69 15.80
CA GLU A 341 21.18 -15.62 16.66
C GLU A 341 21.38 -15.34 18.16
N LYS A 342 22.54 -14.79 18.55
CA LYS A 342 22.87 -14.51 19.94
C LYS A 342 22.18 -13.25 20.47
N SER A 343 22.06 -12.22 19.64
CA SER A 343 21.43 -10.95 20.01
C SER A 343 19.94 -10.87 19.66
N LYS A 344 19.38 -11.90 19.00
CA LYS A 344 18.00 -11.93 18.47
C LYS A 344 17.63 -10.65 17.66
N ARG A 345 18.62 -10.09 16.94
CA ARG A 345 18.37 -8.97 16.03
C ARG A 345 17.80 -9.48 14.72
N THR A 346 16.71 -8.89 14.30
CA THR A 346 16.04 -9.16 13.04
C THR A 346 16.25 -8.01 12.07
N ALA A 347 16.22 -8.31 10.77
CA ALA A 347 16.20 -7.31 9.71
C ALA A 347 15.10 -7.62 8.72
N ILE A 348 14.55 -6.57 8.13
CA ILE A 348 13.66 -6.64 6.98
C ILE A 348 14.52 -6.47 5.72
N ILE A 349 14.46 -7.46 4.84
CA ILE A 349 15.21 -7.46 3.58
C ILE A 349 14.24 -7.18 2.44
N ILE A 350 14.45 -6.10 1.70
CA ILE A 350 13.68 -5.80 0.50
C ILE A 350 14.38 -6.42 -0.70
N LYS A 351 13.74 -7.38 -1.37
CA LYS A 351 14.24 -8.10 -2.55
C LYS A 351 13.68 -7.56 -3.86
N GLU A 352 12.45 -7.05 -3.85
CA GLU A 352 11.79 -6.47 -5.02
C GLU A 352 11.03 -5.21 -4.62
N ILE A 353 10.96 -4.23 -5.51
CA ILE A 353 10.21 -2.98 -5.33
C ILE A 353 9.11 -2.85 -6.37
N PRO A 354 8.03 -2.11 -6.07
CA PRO A 354 6.96 -1.87 -7.03
C PRO A 354 7.47 -1.23 -8.32
N TYR A 355 6.84 -1.56 -9.44
CA TYR A 355 7.18 -1.04 -10.77
C TYR A 355 7.14 0.51 -10.80
N GLN A 356 8.10 1.10 -11.49
CA GLN A 356 8.30 2.56 -11.59
C GLN A 356 8.68 3.26 -10.27
N THR A 357 9.10 2.51 -9.25
CA THR A 357 9.63 3.07 -8.00
C THR A 357 11.15 3.20 -8.10
N ASN A 358 11.69 4.34 -7.66
CA ASN A 358 13.13 4.56 -7.55
C ASN A 358 13.63 4.02 -6.20
N LYS A 359 14.63 3.12 -6.23
CA LYS A 359 15.20 2.49 -5.03
C LYS A 359 15.88 3.50 -4.12
N ALA A 360 16.75 4.35 -4.64
CA ALA A 360 17.48 5.35 -3.85
C ALA A 360 16.53 6.32 -3.14
N THR A 361 15.49 6.81 -3.85
CA THR A 361 14.48 7.69 -3.26
C THR A 361 13.65 6.95 -2.19
N LEU A 362 13.36 5.66 -2.37
CA LEU A 362 12.67 4.85 -1.38
C LEU A 362 13.51 4.72 -0.10
N VAL A 363 14.79 4.35 -0.22
CA VAL A 363 15.72 4.21 0.91
C VAL A 363 15.90 5.54 1.65
N GLN A 364 16.09 6.64 0.91
CA GLN A 364 16.16 7.99 1.50
C GLN A 364 14.89 8.32 2.27
N LYS A 365 13.71 8.04 1.71
CA LYS A 365 12.43 8.32 2.38
C LYS A 365 12.25 7.51 3.65
N ILE A 366 12.70 6.25 3.66
CA ILE A 366 12.67 5.40 4.87
C ILE A 366 13.59 5.99 5.94
N ALA A 367 14.79 6.46 5.57
CA ALA A 367 15.72 7.09 6.49
C ALA A 367 15.16 8.39 7.08
N GLU A 368 14.58 9.27 6.26
CA GLU A 368 13.91 10.51 6.72
C GLU A 368 12.80 10.20 7.74
N LEU A 369 11.93 9.24 7.45
CA LEU A 369 10.83 8.86 8.35
C LEU A 369 11.32 8.19 9.65
N ALA A 370 12.48 7.52 9.62
CA ALA A 370 13.10 6.95 10.81
C ALA A 370 13.74 8.05 11.71
N GLU A 371 14.37 9.08 11.09
CA GLU A 371 14.90 10.26 11.79
C GLU A 371 13.77 11.11 12.41
N ASP A 372 12.67 11.30 11.69
CA ASP A 372 11.47 12.01 12.14
C ASP A 372 10.67 11.23 13.20
N LYS A 373 11.08 10.01 13.54
CA LYS A 373 10.39 9.09 14.47
C LYS A 373 8.95 8.75 14.06
N VAL A 374 8.63 8.80 12.78
CA VAL A 374 7.37 8.30 12.23
C VAL A 374 7.45 6.79 12.07
N LEU A 375 8.64 6.28 11.69
CA LEU A 375 8.97 4.85 11.66
C LEU A 375 9.85 4.53 12.87
N GLU A 376 9.21 4.07 13.93
CA GLU A 376 9.91 3.59 15.12
C GLU A 376 10.41 2.15 14.92
N GLY A 377 11.46 1.76 15.65
CA GLY A 377 11.98 0.38 15.62
C GLY A 377 13.11 0.12 14.62
N ILE A 378 13.47 1.07 13.75
CA ILE A 378 14.60 0.95 12.81
C ILE A 378 15.89 1.37 13.51
N SER A 379 16.95 0.55 13.36
CA SER A 379 18.29 0.80 13.90
C SER A 379 19.25 1.31 12.85
N ASP A 380 19.28 0.69 11.66
CA ASP A 380 20.18 1.05 10.55
C ASP A 380 19.57 0.63 9.22
N ILE A 381 19.98 1.29 8.13
CA ILE A 381 19.51 1.00 6.77
C ILE A 381 20.73 0.91 5.86
N ARG A 382 20.87 -0.21 5.14
CA ARG A 382 21.97 -0.44 4.21
C ARG A 382 21.47 -0.97 2.87
N ASP A 383 22.10 -0.52 1.81
CA ASP A 383 21.89 -1.06 0.47
C ASP A 383 23.05 -2.01 0.14
N GLU A 384 22.75 -3.30 0.10
CA GLU A 384 23.68 -4.39 -0.21
C GLU A 384 23.40 -4.97 -1.62
N SER A 385 22.68 -4.24 -2.46
CA SER A 385 22.34 -4.69 -3.82
C SER A 385 23.59 -4.90 -4.67
N ASP A 386 23.65 -6.01 -5.37
CA ASP A 386 24.77 -6.39 -6.23
C ASP A 386 24.30 -6.91 -7.61
N ARG A 387 25.17 -7.55 -8.36
CA ARG A 387 24.86 -8.14 -9.66
C ARG A 387 23.92 -9.34 -9.58
N THR A 388 23.78 -9.96 -8.42
CA THR A 388 22.91 -11.11 -8.19
C THR A 388 21.48 -10.72 -7.93
N GLY A 389 21.25 -9.49 -7.43
CA GLY A 389 19.91 -9.00 -7.17
C GLY A 389 19.86 -7.80 -6.23
N MET A 390 18.65 -7.31 -6.01
CA MET A 390 18.36 -6.25 -5.08
C MET A 390 18.34 -6.79 -3.65
N ARG A 391 19.03 -6.11 -2.73
CA ARG A 391 19.06 -6.41 -1.32
C ARG A 391 19.19 -5.13 -0.49
N VAL A 392 18.09 -4.57 -0.05
CA VAL A 392 18.09 -3.46 0.92
C VAL A 392 17.78 -4.02 2.29
N VAL A 393 18.71 -3.81 3.23
CA VAL A 393 18.66 -4.34 4.59
C VAL A 393 18.24 -3.25 5.54
N ILE A 394 17.15 -3.45 6.26
CA ILE A 394 16.64 -2.57 7.31
C ILE A 394 16.80 -3.30 8.65
N GLU A 395 17.83 -2.94 9.42
CA GLU A 395 18.07 -3.53 10.74
C GLU A 395 17.11 -2.98 11.78
N LEU A 396 16.52 -3.87 12.57
CA LEU A 396 15.56 -3.51 13.60
C LEU A 396 16.21 -3.41 14.99
N LYS A 397 15.63 -2.62 15.88
CA LYS A 397 15.97 -2.59 17.29
C LYS A 397 15.48 -3.88 17.97
N ARG A 398 16.12 -4.31 19.07
CA ARG A 398 15.81 -5.58 19.76
C ARG A 398 14.36 -5.74 20.20
N SER A 399 13.68 -4.65 20.51
CA SER A 399 12.28 -4.64 20.99
C SER A 399 11.26 -4.38 19.90
N ALA A 400 11.66 -4.21 18.65
CA ALA A 400 10.75 -3.89 17.56
C ALA A 400 10.12 -5.16 16.97
N ASP A 401 8.81 -5.14 16.76
CA ASP A 401 8.10 -6.18 16.04
C ASP A 401 8.28 -5.97 14.52
N PRO A 402 8.89 -6.93 13.81
CA PRO A 402 9.10 -6.82 12.37
C PRO A 402 7.81 -6.63 11.56
N ALA A 403 6.70 -7.23 11.98
CA ALA A 403 5.43 -7.14 11.26
C ALA A 403 4.85 -5.71 11.33
N ILE A 404 4.91 -5.07 12.50
CA ILE A 404 4.44 -3.70 12.70
C ILE A 404 5.29 -2.71 11.90
N VAL A 405 6.63 -2.86 11.96
CA VAL A 405 7.54 -1.98 11.19
C VAL A 405 7.30 -2.15 9.69
N LEU A 406 7.10 -3.38 9.22
CA LEU A 406 6.81 -3.69 7.82
C LEU A 406 5.47 -3.06 7.36
N ASN A 407 4.43 -3.16 8.16
CA ASN A 407 3.13 -2.54 7.86
C ASN A 407 3.22 -1.01 7.81
N ASN A 408 4.01 -0.42 8.71
CA ASN A 408 4.29 1.02 8.67
C ASN A 408 5.10 1.43 7.42
N LEU A 409 6.06 0.60 6.97
CA LEU A 409 6.77 0.82 5.71
C LEU A 409 5.81 0.79 4.51
N TYR A 410 4.89 -0.16 4.45
CA TYR A 410 3.86 -0.22 3.39
C TYR A 410 2.93 1.00 3.40
N ARG A 411 2.59 1.52 4.56
CA ARG A 411 1.67 2.67 4.70
C ARG A 411 2.32 4.00 4.35
N HIS A 412 3.57 4.22 4.74
CA HIS A 412 4.22 5.52 4.69
C HIS A 412 5.22 5.68 3.54
N THR A 413 5.54 4.60 2.83
CA THR A 413 6.56 4.62 1.76
C THR A 413 6.04 4.02 0.45
N ALA A 414 6.81 4.21 -0.61
CA ALA A 414 6.52 3.62 -1.92
C ALA A 414 6.82 2.11 -2.01
N LEU A 415 7.12 1.42 -0.89
CA LEU A 415 7.23 -0.03 -0.84
C LEU A 415 5.90 -0.73 -1.14
N GLN A 416 4.78 -0.05 -0.89
CA GLN A 416 3.48 -0.36 -1.47
C GLN A 416 3.01 0.84 -2.29
N SER A 417 2.73 0.63 -3.57
CA SER A 417 2.26 1.67 -4.47
C SER A 417 1.08 1.22 -5.31
N SER A 418 0.33 2.16 -5.87
CA SER A 418 -0.78 1.84 -6.75
C SER A 418 -0.45 2.19 -8.19
N PHE A 419 -0.56 1.20 -9.09
CA PHE A 419 -0.49 1.39 -10.53
C PHE A 419 -1.88 1.74 -11.05
N SER A 420 -2.07 2.99 -11.48
CA SER A 420 -3.35 3.44 -12.05
C SER A 420 -3.40 3.11 -13.53
N CYS A 421 -4.15 2.07 -13.89
CA CYS A 421 -4.34 1.69 -15.28
C CYS A 421 -5.20 2.72 -16.01
N ASN A 422 -4.77 3.09 -17.21
CA ASN A 422 -5.53 3.89 -18.16
C ASN A 422 -5.16 3.44 -19.58
N MET A 423 -5.94 2.51 -20.12
CA MET A 423 -5.63 1.78 -21.35
C MET A 423 -6.09 2.57 -22.58
N VAL A 424 -5.47 3.74 -22.81
CA VAL A 424 -5.73 4.60 -23.96
C VAL A 424 -4.68 4.34 -25.04
N ALA A 425 -5.12 3.99 -26.23
CA ALA A 425 -4.27 3.80 -27.40
C ALA A 425 -4.92 4.37 -28.67
N ILE A 426 -4.16 4.50 -29.75
CA ILE A 426 -4.65 4.96 -31.06
C ILE A 426 -5.21 3.76 -31.82
N LEU A 427 -6.47 3.87 -32.22
CA LEU A 427 -7.11 2.95 -33.15
C LEU A 427 -7.69 3.77 -34.32
N ASP A 428 -7.27 3.46 -35.56
CA ASP A 428 -7.71 4.14 -36.78
C ASP A 428 -7.58 5.67 -36.73
N GLY A 429 -6.46 6.14 -36.17
CA GLY A 429 -6.16 7.56 -36.07
C GLY A 429 -6.90 8.31 -34.96
N GLN A 430 -7.62 7.61 -34.09
CA GLN A 430 -8.34 8.21 -32.97
C GLN A 430 -7.88 7.63 -31.63
N PRO A 431 -7.67 8.44 -30.57
CA PRO A 431 -7.41 7.94 -29.24
C PRO A 431 -8.67 7.32 -28.63
N LYS A 432 -8.60 6.06 -28.24
CA LYS A 432 -9.72 5.32 -27.66
C LYS A 432 -9.29 4.67 -26.32
N LEU A 433 -10.16 4.74 -25.32
CA LEU A 433 -10.04 3.96 -24.09
C LEU A 433 -10.63 2.58 -24.38
N MET A 434 -9.86 1.53 -24.15
CA MET A 434 -10.23 0.17 -24.52
C MET A 434 -10.02 -0.80 -23.37
N GLY A 435 -10.92 -1.80 -23.26
CA GLY A 435 -10.73 -2.96 -22.40
C GLY A 435 -9.77 -3.98 -23.01
N LEU A 436 -9.44 -5.02 -22.23
CA LEU A 436 -8.53 -6.08 -22.67
C LEU A 436 -9.01 -6.77 -23.95
N LYS A 437 -10.27 -7.21 -24.00
CA LYS A 437 -10.86 -7.90 -25.16
C LYS A 437 -10.83 -7.05 -26.43
N GLU A 438 -11.14 -5.74 -26.31
CA GLU A 438 -11.10 -4.81 -27.44
C GLU A 438 -9.69 -4.64 -28.03
N ILE A 439 -8.66 -4.55 -27.16
CA ILE A 439 -7.26 -4.44 -27.60
C ILE A 439 -6.83 -5.71 -28.35
N LEU A 440 -7.16 -6.87 -27.79
CA LEU A 440 -6.82 -8.16 -28.41
C LEU A 440 -7.53 -8.36 -29.74
N GLN A 441 -8.80 -7.97 -29.84
CA GLN A 441 -9.58 -8.04 -31.09
C GLN A 441 -8.99 -7.12 -32.15
N ALA A 442 -8.72 -5.86 -31.83
CA ALA A 442 -8.08 -4.91 -32.74
C ALA A 442 -6.71 -5.39 -33.25
N PHE A 443 -5.94 -6.04 -32.38
CA PHE A 443 -4.68 -6.66 -32.78
C PHE A 443 -4.88 -7.85 -33.72
N LEU A 444 -5.85 -8.74 -33.45
CA LEU A 444 -6.16 -9.89 -34.31
C LEU A 444 -6.61 -9.46 -35.70
N ASP A 445 -7.47 -8.45 -35.80
CA ASP A 445 -7.94 -7.91 -37.09
C ASP A 445 -6.77 -7.34 -37.91
N PHE A 446 -5.85 -6.62 -37.24
CA PHE A 446 -4.62 -6.15 -37.86
C PHE A 446 -3.72 -7.31 -38.32
N ARG A 447 -3.46 -8.30 -37.44
CA ARG A 447 -2.60 -9.44 -37.79
C ARG A 447 -3.18 -10.28 -38.90
N PHE A 448 -4.49 -10.44 -38.92
CA PHE A 448 -5.19 -11.09 -40.03
C PHE A 448 -4.86 -10.39 -41.36
N SER A 449 -5.01 -9.06 -41.44
CA SER A 449 -4.72 -8.28 -42.65
C SER A 449 -3.23 -8.36 -43.04
N VAL A 450 -2.31 -8.39 -42.07
CA VAL A 450 -0.86 -8.56 -42.34
C VAL A 450 -0.57 -9.92 -43.00
N ILE A 451 -1.17 -11.01 -42.52
CA ILE A 451 -0.96 -12.34 -43.08
C ILE A 451 -1.62 -12.44 -44.45
N GLU A 452 -2.83 -11.91 -44.65
CA GLU A 452 -3.50 -11.86 -45.94
C GLU A 452 -2.66 -11.11 -46.97
N ARG A 453 -2.12 -9.92 -46.66
CA ARG A 453 -1.21 -9.15 -47.50
C ARG A 453 0.06 -9.92 -47.81
N ARG A 454 0.67 -10.56 -46.82
CA ARG A 454 1.87 -11.39 -46.96
C ARG A 454 1.62 -12.55 -47.93
N ALA A 455 0.48 -13.25 -47.75
CA ALA A 455 0.13 -14.36 -48.61
C ALA A 455 -0.16 -13.93 -50.06
N ARG A 456 -0.87 -12.82 -50.26
CA ARG A 456 -1.13 -12.24 -51.61
C ARG A 456 0.17 -11.80 -52.28
N TYR A 457 1.08 -11.17 -51.56
CA TYR A 457 2.37 -10.75 -52.11
C TYR A 457 3.21 -11.98 -52.52
N LYS A 458 3.32 -12.99 -51.68
CA LYS A 458 4.02 -14.23 -52.03
C LYS A 458 3.36 -14.96 -53.20
N LEU A 459 2.04 -14.96 -53.26
CA LEU A 459 1.29 -15.54 -54.36
C LEU A 459 1.58 -14.80 -55.69
N SER A 460 1.58 -13.44 -55.68
CA SER A 460 1.96 -12.64 -56.85
C SER A 460 3.37 -12.95 -57.33
N GLN A 461 4.35 -12.97 -56.39
CA GLN A 461 5.72 -13.35 -56.76
C GLN A 461 5.84 -14.78 -57.33
N ALA A 462 5.12 -15.75 -56.70
CA ALA A 462 5.16 -17.13 -57.15
C ALA A 462 4.51 -17.29 -58.54
N LEU A 463 3.42 -16.54 -58.83
CA LEU A 463 2.76 -16.53 -60.14
C LEU A 463 3.62 -15.87 -61.22
N GLU A 464 4.23 -14.70 -60.87
CA GLU A 464 5.16 -14.03 -61.80
C GLU A 464 6.35 -14.92 -62.13
N ARG A 465 6.92 -15.60 -61.14
CA ARG A 465 8.02 -16.54 -61.34
C ARG A 465 7.61 -17.76 -62.17
N LYS A 466 6.43 -18.32 -61.89
CA LYS A 466 5.86 -19.44 -62.66
C LYS A 466 5.62 -19.03 -64.12
N HIS A 467 5.04 -17.84 -64.36
CA HIS A 467 4.78 -17.33 -65.72
C HIS A 467 6.09 -17.17 -66.52
N ILE A 468 7.17 -16.63 -65.90
CA ILE A 468 8.49 -16.51 -66.53
C ILE A 468 9.06 -17.89 -66.89
N VAL A 469 8.88 -18.90 -66.02
CA VAL A 469 9.38 -20.26 -66.25
C VAL A 469 8.57 -21.00 -67.36
N GLU A 470 7.25 -20.80 -67.43
CA GLU A 470 6.39 -21.49 -68.39
C GLU A 470 6.36 -20.83 -69.76
N GLU A 471 6.39 -19.48 -69.86
CA GLU A 471 6.21 -18.76 -71.12
C GLU A 471 7.48 -18.71 -71.97
N PHE A 472 8.66 -18.75 -71.30
CA PHE A 472 9.92 -18.66 -72.09
C PHE A 472 10.67 -20.00 -72.20
N ASP A 473 10.18 -21.08 -71.62
CA ASP A 473 10.89 -22.39 -71.52
C ASP A 473 12.36 -22.20 -71.06
N LEU A 474 12.54 -21.15 -70.29
CA LEU A 474 13.86 -20.68 -69.79
C LEU A 474 14.12 -21.22 -68.39
N SER A 475 15.33 -21.60 -68.12
CA SER A 475 15.80 -21.92 -66.78
C SER A 475 15.72 -20.69 -65.85
N GLU A 476 15.49 -20.90 -64.52
CA GLU A 476 15.48 -19.88 -63.50
C GLU A 476 16.75 -18.96 -63.57
N LYS A 477 17.90 -19.60 -63.79
CA LYS A 477 19.17 -18.85 -64.04
C LYS A 477 19.21 -18.15 -65.34
N GLN A 478 18.42 -18.55 -66.35
CA GLN A 478 18.27 -17.79 -67.61
C GLN A 478 17.23 -16.69 -67.46
N ALA A 479 16.19 -16.85 -66.65
CA ALA A 479 15.31 -15.75 -66.28
C ALA A 479 16.00 -14.73 -65.36
N GLU A 480 16.80 -15.13 -64.32
CA GLU A 480 17.72 -14.30 -63.58
C GLU A 480 18.86 -13.75 -64.43
N ALA A 481 19.41 -14.48 -65.38
CA ALA A 481 20.42 -14.08 -66.28
C ALA A 481 19.91 -13.22 -67.49
N LEU A 482 18.62 -13.17 -67.75
CA LEU A 482 18.03 -12.11 -68.59
C LEU A 482 17.98 -10.78 -67.83
N LEU A 483 17.97 -10.84 -66.54
CA LEU A 483 18.11 -9.67 -65.66
C LEU A 483 19.59 -9.35 -65.30
N ASP A 484 20.53 -10.36 -65.38
CA ASP A 484 21.98 -10.20 -65.11
C ASP A 484 22.79 -11.09 -66.10
N ILE A 485 23.06 -10.60 -67.28
CA ILE A 485 23.72 -11.31 -68.36
C ILE A 485 25.11 -11.85 -67.98
N THR A 486 25.28 -13.15 -67.83
CA THR A 486 26.52 -13.88 -68.14
C THR A 486 26.23 -15.37 -68.41
N LEU A 487 26.40 -15.75 -69.64
CA LEU A 487 26.31 -17.11 -70.20
C LEU A 487 27.37 -18.05 -69.63
N LYS A 488 26.95 -19.12 -68.89
CA LYS A 488 27.67 -20.41 -68.87
C LYS A 488 26.87 -21.52 -68.16
N LYS A 489 26.63 -22.63 -68.85
CA LYS A 489 26.31 -24.00 -68.48
C LYS A 489 24.84 -24.38 -68.49
N LEU A 490 24.47 -24.95 -69.62
CA LEU A 490 23.29 -25.84 -69.84
C LEU A 490 23.76 -27.30 -69.72
N THR A 491 23.31 -28.02 -68.66
CA THR A 491 23.43 -29.48 -68.60
C THR A 491 22.09 -30.12 -68.23
N SER A 492 21.87 -31.33 -68.70
CA SER A 492 20.63 -32.13 -68.53
C SER A 492 20.17 -32.33 -67.06
N LEU A 493 21.07 -32.12 -66.10
CA LEU A 493 20.83 -32.12 -64.67
C LEU A 493 20.06 -30.87 -64.20
N GLU A 494 20.16 -29.76 -64.90
CA GLU A 494 19.48 -28.50 -64.56
C GLU A 494 18.03 -28.57 -64.97
N ARG A 495 17.70 -29.21 -66.12
CA ARG A 495 16.32 -29.36 -66.56
C ARG A 495 15.45 -30.12 -65.58
N LYS A 496 16.01 -31.08 -64.81
CA LYS A 496 15.27 -31.82 -63.79
C LYS A 496 15.02 -30.92 -62.54
N LYS A 497 15.98 -30.03 -62.17
CA LYS A 497 15.80 -29.09 -61.08
C LYS A 497 14.71 -28.06 -61.35
N PHE A 498 14.52 -27.64 -62.62
CA PHE A 498 13.50 -26.68 -63.03
C PHE A 498 12.09 -27.30 -63.04
N VAL A 499 11.95 -28.56 -63.48
CA VAL A 499 10.69 -29.27 -63.39
C VAL A 499 10.33 -29.53 -61.91
N ASP A 500 11.29 -29.83 -61.05
CA ASP A 500 11.09 -30.01 -59.64
C ASP A 500 10.74 -28.65 -58.96
N GLU A 501 11.35 -27.56 -59.41
CA GLU A 501 11.07 -26.20 -58.94
C GLU A 501 9.69 -25.69 -59.38
N ALA A 502 9.30 -25.89 -60.66
CA ALA A 502 7.95 -25.56 -61.14
C ALA A 502 6.89 -26.33 -60.34
N LYS A 503 7.19 -27.58 -59.97
CA LYS A 503 6.31 -28.40 -59.14
C LYS A 503 6.19 -27.85 -57.72
N THR A 504 7.34 -27.48 -57.12
CA THR A 504 7.34 -26.89 -55.75
C THR A 504 6.63 -25.53 -55.73
N LEU A 505 6.82 -24.66 -56.73
CA LEU A 505 6.09 -23.42 -56.90
C LEU A 505 4.58 -23.66 -57.11
N SER A 506 4.20 -24.66 -57.89
CA SER A 506 2.76 -25.01 -58.04
C SER A 506 2.14 -25.49 -56.74
N GLU A 507 2.85 -26.28 -55.93
CA GLU A 507 2.42 -26.70 -54.61
C GLU A 507 2.34 -25.50 -53.63
N GLU A 508 3.28 -24.57 -53.71
CA GLU A 508 3.27 -23.36 -52.87
C GLU A 508 2.10 -22.42 -53.25
N ILE A 509 1.83 -22.24 -54.57
CA ILE A 509 0.68 -21.49 -55.06
C ILE A 509 -0.63 -22.13 -54.58
N SER A 510 -0.75 -23.46 -54.63
CA SER A 510 -1.95 -24.17 -54.13
C SER A 510 -2.13 -23.94 -52.62
N LYS A 511 -1.09 -24.07 -51.83
CA LYS A 511 -1.13 -23.82 -50.38
C LYS A 511 -1.48 -22.37 -50.06
N LEU A 512 -0.96 -21.39 -50.79
CA LEU A 512 -1.27 -19.97 -50.59
C LEU A 512 -2.71 -19.63 -50.96
N ASN A 513 -3.24 -20.25 -52.05
CA ASN A 513 -4.65 -20.13 -52.46
C ASN A 513 -5.58 -20.77 -51.43
N GLU A 514 -5.24 -21.93 -50.90
CA GLU A 514 -5.97 -22.60 -49.82
C GLU A 514 -5.98 -21.72 -48.55
N LEU A 515 -4.82 -21.16 -48.14
CA LEU A 515 -4.72 -20.22 -47.01
C LEU A 515 -5.62 -19.01 -47.22
N LEU A 516 -5.64 -18.40 -48.42
CA LEU A 516 -6.46 -17.22 -48.71
C LEU A 516 -7.95 -17.53 -48.82
N SER A 517 -8.34 -18.78 -49.06
CA SER A 517 -9.74 -19.18 -49.20
C SER A 517 -10.48 -19.33 -47.86
N SER A 518 -9.75 -19.61 -46.78
CA SER A 518 -10.33 -19.84 -45.45
C SER A 518 -9.77 -18.89 -44.38
N LYS A 519 -10.66 -18.18 -43.73
CA LYS A 519 -10.29 -17.35 -42.56
C LYS A 519 -9.74 -18.17 -41.40
N GLU A 520 -10.24 -19.38 -41.22
CA GLU A 520 -9.83 -20.30 -40.17
C GLU A 520 -8.35 -20.69 -40.29
N LEU A 521 -7.89 -20.97 -41.52
CA LEU A 521 -6.49 -21.30 -41.78
C LEU A 521 -5.57 -20.13 -41.48
N ILE A 522 -5.99 -18.90 -41.72
CA ILE A 522 -5.22 -17.70 -41.35
C ILE A 522 -5.14 -17.60 -39.84
N PHE A 523 -6.22 -17.81 -39.10
CA PHE A 523 -6.21 -17.79 -37.64
C PHE A 523 -5.36 -18.92 -37.04
N GLN A 524 -5.40 -20.10 -37.59
CA GLN A 524 -4.52 -21.21 -37.20
C GLN A 524 -3.04 -20.83 -37.40
N LEU A 525 -2.71 -20.18 -38.51
CA LEU A 525 -1.35 -19.71 -38.77
C LEU A 525 -0.93 -18.63 -37.75
N ILE A 526 -1.82 -17.70 -37.40
CA ILE A 526 -1.56 -16.70 -36.31
C ILE A 526 -1.24 -17.45 -35.03
N GLN A 527 -2.01 -18.45 -34.66
CA GLN A 527 -1.80 -19.23 -33.45
C GLN A 527 -0.47 -19.98 -33.46
N GLN A 528 -0.11 -20.61 -34.62
CA GLN A 528 1.18 -21.30 -34.75
C GLN A 528 2.38 -20.34 -34.63
N GLU A 529 2.32 -19.16 -35.25
CA GLU A 529 3.38 -18.15 -35.17
C GLU A 529 3.52 -17.60 -33.74
N ALA A 530 2.40 -17.35 -33.05
CA ALA A 530 2.41 -16.91 -31.67
C ALA A 530 2.96 -18.01 -30.72
N ALA A 531 2.56 -19.26 -30.92
CA ALA A 531 3.06 -20.42 -30.20
C ALA A 531 4.57 -20.62 -30.38
N TYR A 532 5.09 -20.41 -31.59
CA TYR A 532 6.52 -20.43 -31.85
C TYR A 532 7.27 -19.38 -31.01
N LEU A 533 6.75 -18.14 -30.95
CA LEU A 533 7.34 -17.09 -30.13
C LEU A 533 7.26 -17.42 -28.63
N LYS A 534 6.14 -17.96 -28.16
CA LYS A 534 5.98 -18.45 -26.79
C LYS A 534 7.05 -19.49 -26.45
N ASN A 535 7.19 -20.53 -27.24
CA ASN A 535 8.13 -21.64 -26.97
C ASN A 535 9.58 -21.17 -26.96
N LYS A 536 9.93 -20.14 -27.74
CA LYS A 536 11.30 -19.65 -27.86
C LYS A 536 11.67 -18.57 -26.82
N PHE A 537 10.74 -17.73 -26.44
CA PHE A 537 11.03 -16.49 -25.67
C PHE A 537 10.24 -16.35 -24.38
N SER A 538 9.32 -17.28 -24.04
CA SER A 538 8.57 -17.21 -22.80
C SER A 538 9.51 -17.33 -21.59
N THR A 539 9.25 -16.53 -20.60
CA THR A 539 9.92 -16.51 -19.28
C THR A 539 8.89 -16.70 -18.18
N PRO A 540 9.28 -17.26 -17.03
CA PRO A 540 8.37 -17.37 -15.89
C PRO A 540 7.82 -16.02 -15.47
N ARG A 541 6.62 -16.04 -14.86
CA ARG A 541 5.99 -14.87 -14.28
C ARG A 541 6.87 -14.31 -13.16
N ARG A 542 7.04 -12.99 -13.11
CA ARG A 542 7.83 -12.29 -12.07
C ARG A 542 6.94 -11.80 -10.94
N SER A 543 5.76 -11.22 -11.26
CA SER A 543 4.83 -10.70 -10.26
C SER A 543 3.93 -11.79 -9.70
N LEU A 544 3.78 -11.86 -8.38
CA LEU A 544 2.82 -12.73 -7.71
C LEU A 544 1.46 -12.01 -7.60
N ILE A 545 0.38 -12.76 -7.57
CA ILE A 545 -0.97 -12.23 -7.31
C ILE A 545 -1.48 -12.88 -6.04
N ASP A 546 -1.85 -12.08 -5.06
CA ASP A 546 -2.36 -12.53 -3.77
C ASP A 546 -3.74 -11.93 -3.50
N ASP A 547 -4.76 -12.78 -3.62
CA ASP A 547 -6.16 -12.42 -3.38
C ASP A 547 -6.54 -12.48 -1.89
N SER A 548 -5.69 -13.07 -1.04
CA SER A 548 -5.96 -13.26 0.39
C SER A 548 -5.65 -12.01 1.21
N VAL A 549 -4.77 -11.15 0.75
CA VAL A 549 -4.31 -9.96 1.47
C VAL A 549 -5.16 -8.74 1.10
N ARG A 550 -5.62 -8.01 2.11
CA ARG A 550 -6.31 -6.72 1.93
C ARG A 550 -5.36 -5.70 1.32
N SER A 551 -5.86 -4.92 0.38
CA SER A 551 -5.09 -3.87 -0.29
C SER A 551 -4.79 -2.65 0.58
N GLU A 552 -5.53 -2.46 1.66
CA GLU A 552 -5.35 -1.36 2.62
C GLU A 552 -4.86 -1.93 3.96
N VAL A 553 -3.85 -1.28 4.54
CA VAL A 553 -3.32 -1.58 5.88
C VAL A 553 -4.19 -0.83 6.88
N ASP A 554 -4.90 -1.56 7.73
CA ASP A 554 -5.76 -1.00 8.76
C ASP A 554 -4.93 -0.37 9.90
N ASP A 555 -5.51 0.58 10.64
CA ASP A 555 -4.83 1.21 11.79
C ASP A 555 -4.43 0.19 12.87
N ILE A 556 -5.15 -0.93 12.96
CA ILE A 556 -4.87 -2.01 13.90
C ILE A 556 -3.58 -2.78 13.57
N ASP A 557 -3.21 -2.85 12.28
CA ASP A 557 -2.03 -3.62 11.81
C ASP A 557 -0.70 -2.90 12.08
N ILE A 558 -0.76 -1.60 12.42
CA ILE A 558 0.42 -0.74 12.62
C ILE A 558 0.66 -0.36 14.08
N ILE A 559 -0.31 -0.61 14.96
CA ILE A 559 -0.23 -0.26 16.39
C ILE A 559 0.10 -1.53 17.18
N PRO A 560 1.14 -1.53 18.02
CA PRO A 560 1.45 -2.68 18.85
C PRO A 560 0.31 -2.96 19.84
N ASN A 561 0.02 -4.24 20.07
CA ASN A 561 -0.98 -4.65 21.04
C ASN A 561 -0.35 -4.79 22.40
N GLU A 562 -0.30 -3.70 23.16
CA GLU A 562 0.32 -3.61 24.49
C GLU A 562 -0.75 -3.42 25.57
N GLU A 563 -0.42 -3.84 26.78
CA GLU A 563 -1.27 -3.61 27.95
C GLU A 563 -1.20 -2.16 28.38
N MET A 564 -2.37 -1.50 28.46
CA MET A 564 -2.49 -0.08 28.76
C MET A 564 -3.49 0.17 29.88
N LEU A 565 -3.24 1.23 30.66
CA LEU A 565 -4.14 1.73 31.70
C LEU A 565 -4.98 2.87 31.14
N LEU A 566 -6.30 2.65 31.07
CA LEU A 566 -7.28 3.70 30.76
C LEU A 566 -7.75 4.36 32.05
N ILE A 567 -7.71 5.69 32.06
CA ILE A 567 -8.18 6.52 33.17
C ILE A 567 -9.33 7.39 32.67
N LEU A 568 -10.47 7.31 33.37
CA LEU A 568 -11.64 8.13 33.08
C LEU A 568 -11.88 9.11 34.25
N SER A 569 -12.21 10.37 33.94
CA SER A 569 -12.67 11.36 34.94
C SER A 569 -14.21 11.47 34.94
N GLU A 570 -14.78 11.95 36.06
CA GLU A 570 -16.24 12.17 36.21
C GLU A 570 -16.81 13.16 35.20
N LYS A 571 -15.98 14.11 34.72
CA LYS A 571 -16.37 15.07 33.69
C LYS A 571 -16.19 14.54 32.27
N GLY A 572 -15.84 13.24 32.10
CA GLY A 572 -15.73 12.60 30.81
C GLY A 572 -14.41 12.88 30.08
N TYR A 573 -13.30 13.09 30.78
CA TYR A 573 -11.96 13.10 30.19
C TYR A 573 -11.35 11.71 30.30
N ALA A 574 -10.83 11.22 29.17
CA ALA A 574 -10.14 9.93 29.11
C ALA A 574 -8.68 10.13 28.70
N LYS A 575 -7.81 9.30 29.24
CA LYS A 575 -6.39 9.21 28.85
C LYS A 575 -5.90 7.77 28.96
N ARG A 576 -4.91 7.44 28.14
CA ARG A 576 -4.24 6.14 28.11
C ARG A 576 -2.81 6.32 28.58
N MET A 577 -2.27 5.38 29.36
CA MET A 577 -0.90 5.40 29.82
C MET A 577 -0.41 3.99 30.17
N ASN A 578 0.90 3.82 30.33
CA ASN A 578 1.48 2.55 30.78
C ASN A 578 1.06 2.23 32.22
N PRO A 579 0.67 0.99 32.55
CA PRO A 579 0.24 0.57 33.88
C PRO A 579 1.28 0.85 34.98
N ASN A 580 2.57 0.81 34.65
CA ASN A 580 3.67 1.00 35.64
C ASN A 580 3.92 2.45 36.05
N THR A 581 3.15 3.41 35.52
CA THR A 581 3.28 4.85 35.84
C THR A 581 3.01 5.16 37.31
N PHE A 582 2.22 4.34 38.03
CA PHE A 582 1.89 4.51 39.44
C PHE A 582 2.67 3.52 40.33
N SER A 583 3.65 3.98 41.06
CA SER A 583 4.39 3.16 42.01
C SER A 583 3.52 2.67 43.16
N LEU A 584 3.76 1.43 43.62
CA LEU A 584 3.13 0.84 44.80
C LEU A 584 3.39 1.67 46.07
N GLN A 585 2.41 1.70 46.96
CA GLN A 585 2.49 2.39 48.24
C GLN A 585 1.98 1.47 49.38
N HIS A 586 2.39 1.77 50.60
CA HIS A 586 1.88 1.06 51.76
C HIS A 586 0.51 1.61 52.19
N ARG A 587 -0.31 0.75 52.81
CA ARG A 587 -1.59 1.16 53.38
C ARG A 587 -1.39 2.26 54.45
N GLY A 588 -2.36 3.16 54.58
CA GLY A 588 -2.33 4.23 55.57
C GLY A 588 -1.41 5.42 55.21
N THR A 589 -0.99 5.52 53.93
CA THR A 589 -0.32 6.68 53.39
C THR A 589 -1.32 7.71 52.83
N ILE A 590 -0.86 8.94 52.58
CA ILE A 590 -1.69 10.04 52.01
C ILE A 590 -1.97 9.83 50.51
N GLY A 591 -1.07 9.12 49.81
CA GLY A 591 -1.15 8.92 48.34
C GLY A 591 -0.39 9.99 47.55
N LYS A 592 -0.40 9.86 46.21
CA LYS A 592 0.23 10.81 45.27
C LYS A 592 -0.84 11.42 44.34
N SER A 593 -0.65 12.68 43.93
CA SER A 593 -1.57 13.34 43.00
C SER A 593 -1.45 12.73 41.61
N VAL A 594 -2.59 12.52 40.93
CA VAL A 594 -2.70 12.01 39.53
C VAL A 594 -2.26 13.06 38.51
N GLY A 595 -2.06 14.33 38.93
CA GLY A 595 -1.69 15.42 38.06
C GLY A 595 -2.62 16.63 38.19
N LYS A 596 -2.50 17.58 37.25
CA LYS A 596 -3.39 18.75 37.20
C LYS A 596 -4.77 18.29 36.68
N MET A 597 -5.71 18.11 37.61
CA MET A 597 -7.13 17.96 37.26
C MET A 597 -7.79 19.34 37.15
N ARG A 598 -8.86 19.42 36.38
CA ARG A 598 -9.67 20.65 36.31
C ARG A 598 -10.39 20.84 37.64
N ILE A 599 -10.70 22.09 37.96
CA ILE A 599 -11.43 22.45 39.19
C ILE A 599 -12.71 21.65 39.28
N ASN A 600 -12.91 20.94 40.40
CA ASN A 600 -14.07 20.05 40.64
C ASN A 600 -14.20 18.87 39.66
N ASP A 601 -13.10 18.30 39.18
CA ASP A 601 -13.07 17.03 38.44
C ASP A 601 -12.31 15.98 39.28
N SER A 602 -12.71 14.71 39.16
CA SER A 602 -12.10 13.60 39.86
C SER A 602 -12.05 12.37 38.98
N THR A 603 -11.12 11.47 39.26
CA THR A 603 -11.01 10.23 38.50
C THR A 603 -12.13 9.28 38.90
N SER A 604 -12.85 8.76 37.92
CA SER A 604 -13.98 7.83 38.07
C SER A 604 -13.54 6.37 38.04
N ASP A 605 -12.77 5.98 37.01
CA ASP A 605 -12.37 4.59 36.77
C ASP A 605 -10.93 4.44 36.32
N PHE A 606 -10.31 3.30 36.70
CA PHE A 606 -9.01 2.81 36.21
C PHE A 606 -9.23 1.41 35.65
N ILE A 607 -8.95 1.21 34.36
CA ILE A 607 -9.20 -0.05 33.67
C ILE A 607 -7.96 -0.43 32.86
N VAL A 608 -7.53 -1.67 33.04
CA VAL A 608 -6.44 -2.25 32.22
C VAL A 608 -7.08 -2.92 30.99
N CYS A 609 -6.56 -2.65 29.82
CA CYS A 609 -7.00 -3.24 28.54
C CYS A 609 -5.83 -3.36 27.58
N GLN A 610 -6.01 -4.18 26.54
CA GLN A 610 -5.09 -4.22 25.42
C GLN A 610 -5.36 -3.05 24.46
N THR A 611 -4.32 -2.62 23.73
CA THR A 611 -4.43 -1.49 22.79
C THR A 611 -5.46 -1.74 21.70
N HIS A 612 -5.64 -2.99 21.29
CA HIS A 612 -6.57 -3.39 20.24
C HIS A 612 -8.00 -3.65 20.72
N ASP A 613 -8.25 -3.70 22.06
CA ASP A 613 -9.57 -4.01 22.58
C ASP A 613 -10.64 -3.03 22.11
N HIS A 614 -11.84 -3.54 21.96
CA HIS A 614 -13.07 -2.74 21.92
C HIS A 614 -13.41 -2.27 23.32
N VAL A 615 -13.54 -0.97 23.49
CA VAL A 615 -13.95 -0.39 24.77
C VAL A 615 -15.41 0.03 24.65
N LEU A 616 -16.27 -0.59 25.48
CA LEU A 616 -17.70 -0.25 25.61
C LEU A 616 -17.89 0.79 26.70
N TYR A 617 -18.48 1.93 26.35
CA TYR A 617 -18.74 3.06 27.26
C TYR A 617 -20.23 3.12 27.56
N PHE A 618 -20.62 2.85 28.82
CA PHE A 618 -22.01 2.89 29.27
C PHE A 618 -22.30 4.23 29.92
N SER A 619 -23.40 4.87 29.50
CA SER A 619 -23.83 6.14 30.04
C SER A 619 -24.85 5.97 31.18
N ASP A 620 -24.98 7.02 32.01
CA ASP A 620 -25.99 7.17 33.05
C ASP A 620 -27.43 7.04 32.49
N LYS A 621 -27.64 7.40 31.21
CA LYS A 621 -28.91 7.26 30.49
C LYS A 621 -29.20 5.87 29.93
N GLY A 622 -28.31 4.90 30.14
CA GLY A 622 -28.47 3.52 29.66
C GLY A 622 -28.18 3.34 28.18
N ILE A 623 -27.38 4.23 27.58
CA ILE A 623 -26.87 4.12 26.20
C ILE A 623 -25.44 3.57 26.26
N VAL A 624 -25.06 2.77 25.27
CA VAL A 624 -23.69 2.26 25.13
C VAL A 624 -23.08 2.74 23.81
N TYR A 625 -21.84 3.14 23.90
CA TYR A 625 -20.97 3.54 22.78
C TYR A 625 -19.76 2.61 22.70
N SER A 626 -19.14 2.50 21.54
CA SER A 626 -17.94 1.67 21.34
C SER A 626 -16.85 2.47 20.63
N ALA A 627 -15.62 2.34 21.10
CA ALA A 627 -14.43 2.79 20.40
C ALA A 627 -13.26 1.85 20.68
N ARG A 628 -12.27 1.76 19.78
CA ARG A 628 -11.05 1.02 20.04
C ARG A 628 -10.19 1.74 21.08
N ALA A 629 -9.46 0.99 21.92
CA ALA A 629 -8.62 1.56 22.97
C ALA A 629 -7.52 2.48 22.42
N TYR A 630 -6.92 2.14 21.27
CA TYR A 630 -5.89 2.97 20.61
C TYR A 630 -6.37 4.35 20.14
N LYS A 631 -7.67 4.57 19.97
CA LYS A 631 -8.23 5.89 19.62
C LYS A 631 -8.15 6.90 20.76
N ILE A 632 -7.92 6.43 22.00
CA ILE A 632 -7.66 7.31 23.15
C ILE A 632 -6.17 7.68 23.12
N PRO A 633 -5.81 8.98 23.07
CA PRO A 633 -4.42 9.38 23.00
C PRO A 633 -3.63 8.95 24.24
N GLU A 634 -2.39 8.53 24.02
CA GLU A 634 -1.46 8.29 25.11
C GLU A 634 -1.01 9.62 25.72
N CYS A 635 -1.04 9.69 27.04
CA CYS A 635 -0.78 10.92 27.77
C CYS A 635 0.11 10.67 28.97
N THR A 636 0.90 11.67 29.33
CA THR A 636 1.67 11.65 30.59
C THR A 636 0.75 11.71 31.81
N ARG A 637 1.28 11.29 32.99
CA ARG A 637 0.54 11.33 34.25
C ARG A 637 -0.09 12.70 34.56
N THR A 638 0.60 13.80 34.23
CA THR A 638 0.17 15.17 34.52
C THR A 638 -0.80 15.78 33.49
N ALA A 639 -1.03 15.14 32.35
CA ALA A 639 -1.93 15.62 31.34
C ALA A 639 -3.40 15.43 31.76
N THR A 640 -4.29 16.32 31.32
CA THR A 640 -5.72 16.29 31.60
C THR A 640 -6.48 15.21 30.82
N GLY A 641 -5.92 14.72 29.73
CA GLY A 641 -6.58 13.79 28.82
C GLY A 641 -7.49 14.46 27.79
N THR A 642 -8.16 13.66 26.98
CA THR A 642 -9.05 14.09 25.90
C THR A 642 -10.51 13.94 26.32
N PRO A 643 -11.39 14.94 26.06
CA PRO A 643 -12.80 14.81 26.38
C PRO A 643 -13.46 13.75 25.49
N LEU A 644 -14.20 12.83 26.08
CA LEU A 644 -14.88 11.74 25.36
C LEU A 644 -15.92 12.24 24.34
N VAL A 645 -16.46 13.45 24.51
CA VAL A 645 -17.35 14.08 23.51
C VAL A 645 -16.69 14.26 22.15
N GLN A 646 -15.34 14.27 22.06
CA GLN A 646 -14.61 14.30 20.79
C GLN A 646 -14.51 12.93 20.12
N LEU A 647 -14.63 11.87 20.88
CA LEU A 647 -14.52 10.48 20.41
C LEU A 647 -15.88 9.81 20.27
N LEU A 648 -16.87 10.21 21.10
CA LEU A 648 -18.20 9.61 21.18
C LEU A 648 -19.25 10.69 21.00
N SER A 649 -20.32 10.38 20.29
CA SER A 649 -21.46 11.32 20.06
C SER A 649 -22.38 11.36 21.29
N LEU A 650 -21.87 11.88 22.42
CA LEU A 650 -22.65 11.99 23.67
C LEU A 650 -23.70 13.10 23.58
N SER A 651 -24.87 12.87 24.17
CA SER A 651 -25.93 13.86 24.31
C SER A 651 -25.59 14.86 25.42
N ASP A 652 -26.18 16.06 25.38
CA ASP A 652 -25.97 17.07 26.42
C ASP A 652 -26.36 16.55 27.81
N GLY A 653 -25.44 16.71 28.76
CA GLY A 653 -25.61 16.29 30.15
C GLY A 653 -25.49 14.78 30.36
N GLU A 654 -25.11 14.01 29.38
CA GLU A 654 -24.85 12.56 29.47
C GLU A 654 -23.43 12.30 30.01
N ARG A 655 -23.33 11.34 30.95
CA ARG A 655 -22.07 10.98 31.59
C ARG A 655 -21.80 9.50 31.44
N ILE A 656 -20.56 9.14 31.19
CA ILE A 656 -20.11 7.74 31.19
C ILE A 656 -19.94 7.27 32.63
N THR A 657 -20.56 6.17 32.99
CA THR A 657 -20.58 5.61 34.34
C THR A 657 -19.85 4.28 34.46
N SER A 658 -19.67 3.54 33.37
CA SER A 658 -18.93 2.27 33.38
C SER A 658 -18.26 2.04 32.05
N ILE A 659 -17.06 1.46 32.06
CA ILE A 659 -16.28 1.11 30.88
C ILE A 659 -15.94 -0.38 30.95
N ILE A 660 -16.10 -1.09 29.83
CA ILE A 660 -15.79 -2.53 29.72
C ILE A 660 -14.89 -2.73 28.51
N PRO A 661 -13.65 -3.19 28.68
CA PRO A 661 -12.82 -3.66 27.59
C PRO A 661 -13.33 -5.04 27.11
N VAL A 662 -13.36 -5.25 25.82
CA VAL A 662 -13.81 -6.49 25.17
C VAL A 662 -12.81 -6.81 24.08
N SER A 663 -12.13 -7.94 24.18
CA SER A 663 -11.22 -8.43 23.15
C SER A 663 -12.03 -9.02 21.98
N GLU A 664 -13.00 -9.90 22.28
CA GLU A 664 -13.86 -10.58 21.32
C GLU A 664 -15.30 -10.66 21.83
N PHE A 665 -16.28 -10.57 20.91
CA PHE A 665 -17.70 -10.67 21.21
C PHE A 665 -18.18 -12.14 21.18
N GLY A 666 -17.75 -12.93 22.17
CA GLY A 666 -18.13 -14.34 22.30
C GLY A 666 -19.62 -14.53 22.59
N GLU A 667 -20.17 -15.69 22.20
CA GLU A 667 -21.58 -16.06 22.44
C GLU A 667 -21.83 -16.50 23.87
N ASP A 668 -20.84 -17.04 24.56
CA ASP A 668 -20.94 -17.58 25.93
C ASP A 668 -20.85 -16.50 27.02
N GLN A 669 -20.48 -15.26 26.64
CA GLN A 669 -20.35 -14.15 27.56
C GLN A 669 -21.59 -13.26 27.59
N CYS A 670 -21.91 -12.75 28.78
CA CYS A 670 -23.01 -11.83 28.99
C CYS A 670 -22.56 -10.59 29.77
N LEU A 671 -23.27 -9.49 29.58
CA LEU A 671 -23.12 -8.27 30.39
C LEU A 671 -24.25 -8.24 31.46
N VAL A 672 -23.84 -8.06 32.70
CA VAL A 672 -24.77 -7.76 33.81
C VAL A 672 -24.70 -6.26 34.08
N MET A 673 -25.86 -5.63 34.13
CA MET A 673 -26.04 -4.18 34.32
C MET A 673 -26.84 -3.92 35.57
N LEU A 674 -26.39 -2.96 36.41
CA LEU A 674 -27.09 -2.61 37.66
C LEU A 674 -27.30 -1.09 37.71
N THR A 675 -28.54 -0.71 38.05
CA THR A 675 -28.92 0.69 38.27
C THR A 675 -28.79 1.12 39.73
N VAL A 676 -28.73 2.41 39.98
CA VAL A 676 -28.59 3.01 41.32
C VAL A 676 -29.76 2.64 42.24
N ASN A 677 -30.96 2.52 41.68
CA ASN A 677 -32.15 2.16 42.43
C ASN A 677 -32.39 0.64 42.53
N GLY A 678 -31.42 -0.18 42.04
CA GLY A 678 -31.38 -1.60 42.28
C GLY A 678 -32.13 -2.45 41.26
N TYR A 679 -32.22 -2.03 39.99
CA TYR A 679 -32.63 -2.90 38.88
C TYR A 679 -31.41 -3.58 38.26
N ILE A 680 -31.50 -4.88 38.04
CA ILE A 680 -30.46 -5.72 37.45
C ILE A 680 -30.94 -6.39 36.17
N LYS A 681 -30.06 -6.50 35.19
CA LYS A 681 -30.35 -7.09 33.90
C LYS A 681 -29.13 -7.82 33.35
N LYS A 682 -29.36 -8.94 32.65
CA LYS A 682 -28.34 -9.70 31.91
C LYS A 682 -28.65 -9.64 30.41
N VAL A 683 -27.63 -9.35 29.59
CA VAL A 683 -27.72 -9.26 28.11
C VAL A 683 -26.55 -9.99 27.50
N PRO A 684 -26.72 -10.83 26.46
CA PRO A 684 -25.61 -11.48 25.78
C PRO A 684 -24.64 -10.45 25.18
N LEU A 685 -23.34 -10.73 25.23
CA LEU A 685 -22.30 -9.81 24.75
C LEU A 685 -22.35 -9.61 23.22
N ASN A 686 -22.68 -10.65 22.47
CA ASN A 686 -22.82 -10.58 21.00
C ASN A 686 -23.89 -9.56 20.54
N ALA A 687 -24.87 -9.21 21.39
CA ALA A 687 -25.85 -8.17 21.10
C ALA A 687 -25.21 -6.75 20.97
N PHE A 688 -23.95 -6.59 21.35
CA PHE A 688 -23.18 -5.35 21.29
C PHE A 688 -22.05 -5.37 20.23
N SER A 689 -22.00 -6.37 19.35
CA SER A 689 -20.98 -6.47 18.29
C SER A 689 -21.07 -5.35 17.26
N SER A 690 -22.27 -4.80 17.02
CA SER A 690 -22.52 -3.70 16.09
C SER A 690 -23.18 -2.51 16.78
N ILE A 691 -22.40 -1.53 17.16
CA ILE A 691 -22.83 -0.30 17.80
C ILE A 691 -22.67 0.87 16.83
N ARG A 692 -23.76 1.63 16.62
CA ARG A 692 -23.74 2.84 15.77
C ARG A 692 -22.95 3.95 16.47
N SER A 693 -22.41 4.89 15.71
CA SER A 693 -21.70 6.07 16.24
C SER A 693 -22.55 6.88 17.23
N THR A 694 -23.86 6.91 17.03
CA THR A 694 -24.83 7.57 17.92
C THR A 694 -25.16 6.76 19.18
N GLY A 695 -24.50 5.60 19.39
CA GLY A 695 -24.82 4.69 20.47
C GLY A 695 -26.08 3.85 20.24
N ILE A 696 -26.28 2.87 21.13
CA ILE A 696 -27.49 2.03 21.17
C ILE A 696 -27.97 1.90 22.61
N ILE A 697 -29.29 1.67 22.80
CA ILE A 697 -29.86 1.46 24.11
C ILE A 697 -29.40 0.11 24.67
N SER A 698 -28.82 0.11 25.88
CA SER A 698 -28.37 -1.07 26.63
C SER A 698 -29.41 -1.52 27.66
N ILE A 699 -30.08 -0.59 28.31
CA ILE A 699 -31.12 -0.81 29.31
C ILE A 699 -32.14 0.33 29.26
N GLN A 700 -33.44 -0.02 29.48
CA GLN A 700 -34.49 0.98 29.64
C GLN A 700 -34.56 1.39 31.11
N LEU A 701 -34.32 2.63 31.44
CA LEU A 701 -34.32 3.14 32.80
C LEU A 701 -35.71 3.60 33.26
N VAL A 702 -35.94 3.52 34.56
CA VAL A 702 -37.10 4.17 35.19
C VAL A 702 -36.81 5.67 35.34
N PRO A 703 -37.80 6.57 35.22
CA PRO A 703 -37.57 7.99 35.45
C PRO A 703 -36.87 8.27 36.80
N GLY A 704 -35.76 8.99 36.79
CA GLY A 704 -34.98 9.28 38.00
C GLY A 704 -34.02 8.18 38.44
N ASP A 705 -33.82 7.15 37.63
CA ASP A 705 -32.77 6.12 37.83
C ASP A 705 -31.60 6.33 36.90
N GLU A 706 -30.44 5.82 37.26
CA GLU A 706 -29.19 5.90 36.51
C GLU A 706 -28.53 4.52 36.40
N LEU A 707 -28.01 4.17 35.21
CA LEU A 707 -27.15 2.99 35.05
C LEU A 707 -25.76 3.33 35.60
N LYS A 708 -25.18 2.51 36.48
CA LYS A 708 -23.91 2.84 37.10
C LYS A 708 -22.87 1.72 37.01
N TRP A 709 -23.24 0.47 37.10
CA TRP A 709 -22.32 -0.66 37.08
C TRP A 709 -22.67 -1.63 35.97
N VAL A 710 -21.65 -1.98 35.19
CA VAL A 710 -21.71 -3.03 34.16
C VAL A 710 -20.50 -3.93 34.34
N ARG A 711 -20.71 -5.24 34.25
CA ARG A 711 -19.64 -6.26 34.35
C ARG A 711 -19.92 -7.39 33.37
N CYS A 712 -18.83 -7.97 32.85
CA CYS A 712 -18.90 -9.18 32.04
C CYS A 712 -19.03 -10.41 32.94
N CYS A 713 -19.85 -11.39 32.56
CA CYS A 713 -20.03 -12.65 33.28
C CYS A 713 -20.28 -13.82 32.35
N GLY A 714 -19.88 -15.02 32.78
CA GLY A 714 -20.36 -16.29 32.25
C GLY A 714 -21.71 -16.70 32.85
N ASN A 715 -22.28 -17.81 32.39
CA ASN A 715 -23.57 -18.30 32.89
C ASN A 715 -23.46 -18.85 34.31
N ASP A 716 -22.37 -19.54 34.63
CA ASP A 716 -22.18 -20.22 35.93
C ASP A 716 -21.58 -19.32 37.03
N ASP A 717 -21.27 -18.06 36.70
CA ASP A 717 -20.70 -17.10 37.64
C ASP A 717 -21.72 -16.66 38.69
N LEU A 718 -21.20 -16.15 39.84
CA LEU A 718 -22.02 -15.50 40.85
C LEU A 718 -21.88 -13.99 40.77
N VAL A 719 -22.95 -13.25 41.03
CA VAL A 719 -22.96 -11.82 41.19
C VAL A 719 -23.03 -11.42 42.65
N ALA A 720 -22.12 -10.54 43.08
CA ALA A 720 -22.13 -9.90 44.39
C ALA A 720 -22.67 -8.47 44.25
N LEU A 721 -23.70 -8.15 44.98
CA LEU A 721 -24.39 -6.86 44.99
C LEU A 721 -24.28 -6.23 46.38
N ALA A 722 -23.94 -4.96 46.49
CA ALA A 722 -23.81 -4.27 47.74
C ALA A 722 -24.56 -2.93 47.78
N SER A 723 -25.23 -2.62 48.90
CA SER A 723 -25.90 -1.33 49.15
C SER A 723 -24.99 -0.35 49.89
N GLN A 724 -25.28 0.95 49.81
CA GLN A 724 -24.54 2.01 50.51
C GLN A 724 -24.52 1.83 52.03
N LYS A 725 -25.55 1.18 52.63
CA LYS A 725 -25.61 0.84 54.05
C LYS A 725 -24.93 -0.49 54.44
N GLY A 726 -24.13 -1.05 53.45
CA GLY A 726 -23.30 -2.24 53.67
C GLY A 726 -24.03 -3.56 53.70
N ARG A 727 -25.22 -3.68 53.08
CA ARG A 727 -25.89 -4.95 52.84
C ARG A 727 -25.43 -5.60 51.58
N VAL A 728 -25.33 -6.92 51.55
CA VAL A 728 -24.80 -7.70 50.45
C VAL A 728 -25.74 -8.85 50.07
N ILE A 729 -25.93 -9.07 48.78
CA ILE A 729 -26.52 -10.25 48.17
C ILE A 729 -25.46 -10.92 47.28
N VAL A 730 -25.35 -12.24 47.38
CA VAL A 730 -24.59 -13.07 46.45
C VAL A 730 -25.60 -14.06 45.82
N ASN A 731 -25.64 -14.08 44.49
CA ASN A 731 -26.57 -15.00 43.79
C ASN A 731 -25.94 -15.46 42.45
N SER A 732 -26.47 -16.56 41.88
CA SER A 732 -26.00 -17.07 40.59
C SER A 732 -26.49 -16.21 39.43
N CYS A 733 -25.63 -15.97 38.44
CA CYS A 733 -25.97 -15.33 37.19
C CYS A 733 -26.91 -16.16 36.32
N ASP A 734 -26.96 -17.48 36.52
CA ASP A 734 -27.93 -18.38 35.85
C ASP A 734 -29.39 -18.04 36.20
N LYS A 735 -29.64 -17.55 37.43
CA LYS A 735 -30.98 -17.12 37.86
C LYS A 735 -31.43 -15.78 37.24
N LEU A 736 -30.56 -15.11 36.52
CA LEU A 736 -30.90 -13.94 35.71
C LEU A 736 -31.16 -14.41 34.27
N ARG A 737 -32.41 -14.39 33.85
CA ARG A 737 -32.74 -14.64 32.44
C ARG A 737 -32.09 -13.61 31.56
N ALA A 738 -31.45 -14.05 30.46
CA ALA A 738 -30.96 -13.17 29.43
C ALA A 738 -32.13 -12.41 28.77
N LEU A 739 -32.01 -11.08 28.68
CA LEU A 739 -33.05 -10.19 28.17
C LEU A 739 -32.53 -9.39 26.99
N GLY A 740 -33.44 -8.98 26.10
CA GLY A 740 -33.10 -8.07 25.01
C GLY A 740 -32.68 -6.67 25.52
N ARG A 741 -31.91 -5.92 24.72
CA ARG A 741 -31.36 -4.61 25.08
C ARG A 741 -32.39 -3.57 25.55
N ASN A 742 -33.54 -3.50 24.92
CA ASN A 742 -34.61 -2.52 25.23
C ASN A 742 -35.60 -3.02 26.29
N THR A 743 -35.10 -3.43 27.45
CA THR A 743 -35.90 -3.87 28.58
C THR A 743 -35.36 -3.27 29.88
N ARG A 744 -36.20 -3.21 30.94
CA ARG A 744 -35.88 -2.61 32.24
C ARG A 744 -35.05 -3.51 33.15
N GLY A 745 -35.17 -4.82 33.06
CA GLY A 745 -34.61 -5.77 34.04
C GLY A 745 -35.51 -6.06 35.22
N VAL A 746 -34.94 -6.71 36.26
CA VAL A 746 -35.64 -7.17 37.47
C VAL A 746 -35.09 -6.50 38.72
N CYS A 747 -35.85 -6.49 39.83
CA CYS A 747 -35.38 -5.95 41.11
C CYS A 747 -34.26 -6.84 41.68
N ALA A 748 -33.06 -6.25 41.87
CA ALA A 748 -31.87 -6.92 42.38
C ALA A 748 -31.93 -7.13 43.91
N MET A 749 -32.25 -6.05 44.66
CA MET A 749 -32.26 -6.01 46.10
C MET A 749 -33.41 -5.15 46.61
N LYS A 750 -34.08 -5.60 47.67
CA LYS A 750 -35.09 -4.80 48.39
C LYS A 750 -34.36 -3.76 49.24
N LEU A 751 -34.19 -2.56 48.72
CA LEU A 751 -33.53 -1.46 49.42
C LEU A 751 -34.42 -0.90 50.52
N LYS A 752 -33.81 -0.52 51.64
CA LYS A 752 -34.49 0.25 52.70
C LYS A 752 -34.63 1.72 52.29
N GLU A 753 -35.58 2.41 52.87
CA GLU A 753 -35.77 3.84 52.63
C GLU A 753 -34.47 4.65 52.81
N GLY A 754 -34.12 5.47 51.84
CA GLY A 754 -32.88 6.23 51.81
C GLY A 754 -31.60 5.42 51.56
N ASP A 755 -31.71 4.12 51.17
CA ASP A 755 -30.56 3.29 50.74
C ASP A 755 -30.49 3.21 49.21
N LYS A 756 -29.28 3.16 48.65
CA LYS A 756 -29.01 3.00 47.22
C LYS A 756 -27.99 1.88 47.01
N MET A 757 -27.88 1.39 45.78
CA MET A 757 -26.79 0.46 45.43
C MET A 757 -25.45 1.17 45.52
N ALA A 758 -24.36 0.47 45.91
CA ALA A 758 -23.00 0.97 46.06
C ALA A 758 -22.03 0.29 45.10
N ALA A 759 -22.18 -1.00 44.84
CA ALA A 759 -21.27 -1.75 44.00
C ALA A 759 -21.92 -3.04 43.47
N MET A 760 -21.37 -3.53 42.37
CA MET A 760 -21.64 -4.85 41.79
C MET A 760 -20.31 -5.41 41.28
N ASP A 761 -20.04 -6.67 41.56
CA ASP A 761 -18.91 -7.39 41.02
C ASP A 761 -19.25 -8.87 40.75
N ILE A 762 -18.43 -9.53 39.90
CA ILE A 762 -18.66 -10.93 39.48
C ILE A 762 -17.63 -11.84 40.15
N ILE A 763 -18.11 -13.01 40.58
CA ILE A 763 -17.30 -14.08 41.16
C ILE A 763 -17.27 -15.22 40.11
N PRO A 764 -16.11 -15.46 39.47
CA PRO A 764 -15.97 -16.47 38.43
C PRO A 764 -16.27 -17.88 38.95
N ALA A 765 -16.92 -18.74 38.14
CA ALA A 765 -17.21 -20.11 38.44
C ALA A 765 -15.97 -20.95 38.80
N THR A 766 -14.84 -20.61 38.25
CA THR A 766 -13.54 -21.28 38.48
C THR A 766 -13.08 -21.21 39.94
N VAL A 767 -13.48 -20.16 40.68
CA VAL A 767 -13.00 -19.85 42.03
C VAL A 767 -14.03 -20.14 43.11
N HIS A 768 -15.32 -20.19 42.80
CA HIS A 768 -16.35 -20.43 43.78
C HIS A 768 -16.66 -21.91 43.97
N LYS A 769 -15.91 -22.62 44.74
CA LYS A 769 -16.36 -23.89 45.37
C LYS A 769 -17.04 -23.55 46.70
N MET A 770 -18.29 -23.03 46.66
CA MET A 770 -19.02 -22.79 47.88
C MET A 770 -19.50 -24.13 48.45
N PRO A 771 -19.19 -24.46 49.73
CA PRO A 771 -19.74 -25.62 50.37
C PRO A 771 -21.26 -25.46 50.48
N GLU A 772 -22.01 -26.49 50.10
CA GLU A 772 -23.50 -26.54 50.16
C GLU A 772 -24.06 -26.27 51.58
N ARG A 773 -23.25 -26.39 52.61
CA ARG A 773 -23.62 -26.11 54.01
C ARG A 773 -22.60 -25.24 54.70
N TYR A 774 -23.03 -24.05 55.13
CA TYR A 774 -22.31 -23.15 55.98
C TYR A 774 -22.06 -23.79 57.37
N ASN A 775 -20.80 -24.12 57.70
CA ASN A 775 -20.40 -24.62 59.00
C ASN A 775 -19.79 -23.46 59.81
N SER A 776 -20.56 -22.88 60.73
CA SER A 776 -20.21 -21.69 61.49
C SER A 776 -19.02 -21.86 62.46
N ARG A 777 -18.49 -23.09 62.59
CA ARG A 777 -17.42 -23.43 63.54
C ARG A 777 -15.99 -23.39 62.93
N VAL A 778 -15.87 -23.40 61.60
CA VAL A 778 -14.56 -23.34 60.91
C VAL A 778 -14.35 -21.92 60.42
N ARG A 779 -13.39 -21.20 60.97
CA ARG A 779 -12.91 -19.90 60.51
C ARG A 779 -11.93 -20.14 59.32
N ASP A 780 -12.45 -20.49 58.19
CA ASP A 780 -11.68 -20.53 56.98
C ASP A 780 -11.52 -19.09 56.47
N LEU A 781 -10.31 -18.59 56.42
CA LEU A 781 -9.94 -17.24 56.01
C LEU A 781 -9.36 -17.22 54.57
N SER A 782 -9.46 -18.34 53.87
CA SER A 782 -8.93 -18.52 52.54
C SER A 782 -9.66 -17.65 51.47
N PRO A 783 -9.03 -17.32 50.38
CA PRO A 783 -9.63 -16.63 49.21
C PRO A 783 -10.74 -17.51 48.60
N PRO A 784 -11.69 -16.91 47.84
CA PRO A 784 -11.81 -15.48 47.51
C PRO A 784 -12.44 -14.64 48.64
N TRP A 785 -12.15 -13.34 48.60
CA TRP A 785 -12.70 -12.39 49.57
C TRP A 785 -13.56 -11.32 48.91
N LEU A 786 -14.52 -10.77 49.66
CA LEU A 786 -15.14 -9.49 49.32
C LEU A 786 -14.34 -8.36 50.05
N LEU A 787 -13.72 -7.51 49.26
CA LEU A 787 -12.98 -6.33 49.69
C LEU A 787 -13.96 -5.15 49.82
N PHE A 788 -14.21 -4.67 51.03
CA PHE A 788 -15.05 -3.52 51.34
C PHE A 788 -14.25 -2.29 51.54
N ILE A 789 -14.64 -1.18 50.90
CA ILE A 789 -14.00 0.13 50.99
C ILE A 789 -15.09 1.15 51.37
N ALA A 790 -14.90 1.88 52.46
CA ALA A 790 -15.81 2.92 52.94
C ALA A 790 -15.34 4.30 52.54
N GLU A 791 -16.25 5.27 52.41
CA GLU A 791 -15.93 6.67 52.05
C GLU A 791 -14.90 7.35 52.99
N ASN A 792 -14.79 6.88 54.23
CA ASN A 792 -13.85 7.43 55.23
C ASN A 792 -12.42 6.83 55.15
N GLY A 793 -12.09 6.11 54.10
CA GLY A 793 -10.75 5.55 53.92
C GLY A 793 -10.45 4.26 54.71
N ILE A 794 -11.45 3.66 55.31
CA ILE A 794 -11.35 2.38 56.05
C ILE A 794 -11.87 1.24 55.19
N GLY A 795 -11.18 0.10 55.19
CA GLY A 795 -11.63 -1.08 54.48
C GLY A 795 -11.22 -2.39 55.12
N LYS A 796 -11.73 -3.51 54.58
CA LYS A 796 -11.43 -4.86 55.07
C LYS A 796 -11.70 -5.89 54.00
N ARG A 797 -11.06 -7.05 54.11
CA ARG A 797 -11.42 -8.27 53.37
C ARG A 797 -12.33 -9.16 54.20
N VAL A 798 -13.38 -9.70 53.64
CA VAL A 798 -14.29 -10.67 54.26
C VAL A 798 -14.35 -11.92 53.39
N PRO A 799 -14.07 -13.12 53.96
CA PRO A 799 -14.16 -14.37 53.19
C PRO A 799 -15.54 -14.57 52.55
N LEU A 800 -15.55 -15.04 51.32
CA LEU A 800 -16.79 -15.24 50.57
C LEU A 800 -17.68 -16.28 51.20
N ASN A 801 -17.12 -17.29 51.85
CA ASN A 801 -17.85 -18.33 52.62
C ASN A 801 -18.64 -17.77 53.81
N ALA A 802 -18.39 -16.53 54.24
CA ALA A 802 -19.19 -15.83 55.24
C ALA A 802 -20.57 -15.37 54.74
N PHE A 803 -20.79 -15.40 53.40
CA PHE A 803 -22.06 -15.01 52.79
C PHE A 803 -22.76 -16.26 52.22
N ARG A 804 -24.06 -16.42 52.51
CA ARG A 804 -24.88 -17.44 51.85
C ARG A 804 -25.50 -16.88 50.59
N GLN A 805 -25.73 -17.72 49.60
CA GLN A 805 -26.53 -17.35 48.45
C GLN A 805 -27.92 -16.90 48.88
N SER A 806 -28.39 -15.81 48.32
CA SER A 806 -29.69 -15.19 48.61
C SER A 806 -30.40 -14.86 47.31
N ASN A 807 -31.71 -15.04 47.23
CA ASN A 807 -32.48 -14.74 46.05
C ASN A 807 -32.46 -13.23 45.75
N PHE A 808 -32.61 -12.88 44.46
CA PHE A 808 -32.89 -11.51 44.08
C PHE A 808 -34.15 -11.00 44.77
N ASN A 809 -34.29 -9.66 44.89
CA ASN A 809 -35.36 -9.01 45.64
C ASN A 809 -35.39 -9.32 47.14
N ALA A 810 -34.28 -9.83 47.70
CA ALA A 810 -34.11 -9.98 49.17
C ALA A 810 -33.51 -8.72 49.80
N VAL A 811 -33.57 -8.59 51.14
CA VAL A 811 -32.99 -7.45 51.89
C VAL A 811 -31.47 -7.55 51.99
N GLY A 812 -30.89 -8.73 51.73
CA GLY A 812 -29.45 -9.00 51.86
C GLY A 812 -28.92 -9.15 53.28
N LEU A 813 -27.66 -9.62 53.38
CA LEU A 813 -26.95 -9.81 54.65
C LEU A 813 -26.10 -8.60 54.96
N GLN A 814 -25.91 -8.24 56.25
CA GLN A 814 -25.00 -7.20 56.68
C GLN A 814 -23.56 -7.67 56.43
N GLY A 815 -22.88 -7.07 55.46
CA GLY A 815 -21.46 -7.32 55.12
C GLY A 815 -20.50 -6.39 55.83
N TYR A 816 -20.93 -5.16 56.05
CA TYR A 816 -20.12 -4.14 56.74
C TYR A 816 -21.01 -3.29 57.66
N LYS A 817 -20.65 -3.17 58.95
CA LYS A 817 -21.30 -2.26 59.87
C LYS A 817 -20.60 -0.90 59.84
N LEU A 818 -21.16 0.01 59.04
CA LEU A 818 -20.67 1.37 58.90
C LEU A 818 -21.17 2.30 60.00
N PRO A 819 -20.44 3.40 60.33
CA PRO A 819 -20.94 4.55 61.08
C PRO A 819 -22.17 5.18 60.39
N GLU A 820 -23.04 5.89 61.12
CA GLU A 820 -24.28 6.45 60.60
C GLU A 820 -24.06 7.44 59.47
N ASP A 821 -22.98 8.22 59.52
CA ASP A 821 -22.62 9.25 58.51
C ASP A 821 -21.69 8.76 57.40
N CYS A 822 -21.40 7.46 57.33
CA CYS A 822 -20.51 6.85 56.38
C CYS A 822 -21.21 5.90 55.44
N ARG A 823 -20.89 5.99 54.16
CA ARG A 823 -21.42 5.07 53.14
C ARG A 823 -20.32 4.14 52.61
N LEU A 824 -20.73 3.08 52.01
CA LEU A 824 -19.86 2.17 51.29
C LEU A 824 -19.47 2.81 49.93
N ALA A 825 -18.19 2.95 49.66
CA ALA A 825 -17.69 3.53 48.42
C ALA A 825 -17.58 2.47 47.31
N ALA A 826 -16.98 1.31 47.60
CA ALA A 826 -16.83 0.22 46.66
C ALA A 826 -16.77 -1.16 47.35
N VAL A 827 -17.09 -2.21 46.57
CA VAL A 827 -16.88 -3.62 46.93
C VAL A 827 -16.34 -4.34 45.71
N PHE A 828 -15.26 -5.11 45.91
CA PHE A 828 -14.64 -5.93 44.90
C PHE A 828 -14.51 -7.38 45.35
N VAL A 829 -14.53 -8.29 44.39
CA VAL A 829 -14.11 -9.66 44.59
C VAL A 829 -12.60 -9.72 44.42
N ALA A 830 -11.88 -10.15 45.44
CA ALA A 830 -10.44 -10.21 45.47
C ALA A 830 -9.93 -11.61 45.84
N GLY A 831 -8.70 -11.92 45.45
CA GLY A 831 -8.11 -13.26 45.61
C GLY A 831 -8.49 -14.20 44.47
N LEU A 832 -8.64 -13.63 43.27
CA LEU A 832 -8.87 -14.38 42.03
C LEU A 832 -7.55 -14.83 41.40
N SER A 833 -6.51 -14.02 41.50
CA SER A 833 -5.13 -14.31 41.08
C SER A 833 -4.28 -14.56 42.30
N LEU A 834 -3.78 -15.79 42.46
CA LEU A 834 -2.91 -16.20 43.55
C LEU A 834 -1.55 -16.55 42.94
N SER A 835 -0.46 -16.05 43.55
CA SER A 835 0.90 -16.48 43.27
C SER A 835 1.13 -17.93 43.70
N GLU A 836 2.24 -18.53 43.29
CA GLU A 836 2.67 -19.87 43.70
C GLU A 836 2.74 -20.01 45.21
N ASP A 837 3.00 -18.94 45.93
CA ASP A 837 3.01 -18.86 47.41
C ASP A 837 1.59 -18.77 48.03
N GLY A 838 0.54 -18.79 47.24
CA GLY A 838 -0.85 -18.66 47.69
C GLY A 838 -1.25 -17.26 48.19
N GLU A 839 -0.44 -16.24 47.91
CA GLU A 839 -0.75 -14.84 48.19
C GLU A 839 -1.37 -14.16 46.96
N SER A 840 -2.26 -13.17 47.22
CA SER A 840 -2.88 -12.39 46.15
C SER A 840 -1.95 -11.26 45.72
N ASP A 841 -1.62 -11.24 44.40
CA ASP A 841 -0.84 -10.18 43.78
C ASP A 841 -1.71 -9.01 43.30
N GLU A 842 -3.03 -9.10 43.53
CA GLU A 842 -3.94 -8.02 43.18
C GLU A 842 -3.68 -6.74 43.94
N GLN A 843 -4.02 -5.63 43.34
CA GLN A 843 -3.78 -4.31 43.85
C GLN A 843 -5.03 -3.46 43.75
N VAL A 844 -5.29 -2.65 44.79
CA VAL A 844 -6.42 -1.72 44.79
C VAL A 844 -5.94 -0.30 44.66
N VAL A 845 -6.54 0.45 43.75
CA VAL A 845 -6.31 1.87 43.55
C VAL A 845 -7.45 2.64 44.20
N LEU A 846 -7.16 3.52 45.15
CA LEU A 846 -8.09 4.37 45.87
C LEU A 846 -7.93 5.82 45.42
N VAL A 847 -9.04 6.47 45.11
CA VAL A 847 -9.06 7.87 44.68
C VAL A 847 -9.91 8.70 45.62
N SER A 848 -9.31 9.79 46.11
CA SER A 848 -10.03 10.76 46.96
C SER A 848 -10.68 11.88 46.16
N GLN A 849 -11.59 12.62 46.74
CA GLN A 849 -12.22 13.80 46.13
C GLN A 849 -11.21 14.86 45.68
N SER A 850 -10.06 14.96 46.37
CA SER A 850 -8.99 15.90 45.99
C SER A 850 -8.12 15.42 44.84
N GLY A 851 -8.39 14.26 44.20
CA GLY A 851 -7.58 13.68 43.14
C GLY A 851 -6.30 13.00 43.62
N THR A 852 -6.22 12.65 44.90
CA THR A 852 -5.07 11.91 45.46
C THR A 852 -5.32 10.42 45.27
N VAL A 853 -4.33 9.71 44.72
CA VAL A 853 -4.41 8.26 44.42
C VAL A 853 -3.46 7.49 45.31
N ASN A 854 -3.93 6.39 45.86
CA ASN A 854 -3.13 5.44 46.60
C ASN A 854 -3.28 4.04 46.02
N ARG A 855 -2.19 3.38 45.63
CA ARG A 855 -2.13 2.03 45.08
C ARG A 855 -1.57 1.09 46.13
N ILE A 856 -2.37 0.13 46.59
CA ILE A 856 -2.10 -0.74 47.74
C ILE A 856 -2.22 -2.19 47.31
N LYS A 857 -1.30 -3.07 47.79
CA LYS A 857 -1.46 -4.51 47.59
C LYS A 857 -2.63 -5.02 48.43
N VAL A 858 -3.48 -5.85 47.85
CA VAL A 858 -4.65 -6.45 48.54
C VAL A 858 -4.21 -7.30 49.72
N LYS A 859 -3.07 -7.98 49.64
CA LYS A 859 -2.51 -8.76 50.75
C LYS A 859 -2.27 -7.96 52.04
N ASP A 860 -1.99 -6.66 51.94
CA ASP A 860 -1.75 -5.79 53.09
C ASP A 860 -3.02 -5.42 53.87
N ILE A 861 -4.20 -5.74 53.32
CA ILE A 861 -5.51 -5.48 53.94
C ILE A 861 -5.93 -6.68 54.73
N SER A 862 -6.21 -6.49 56.05
CA SER A 862 -6.51 -7.59 56.94
C SER A 862 -7.87 -8.30 56.59
N VAL A 863 -7.87 -9.62 56.67
CA VAL A 863 -9.09 -10.43 56.58
C VAL A 863 -9.83 -10.35 57.90
N GLN A 864 -11.12 -9.97 57.90
CA GLN A 864 -11.92 -9.71 59.09
C GLN A 864 -13.36 -10.26 58.97
N SER A 865 -14.07 -10.34 60.09
CA SER A 865 -15.47 -10.74 60.09
C SER A 865 -16.38 -9.64 59.54
N ARG A 866 -17.62 -10.03 59.15
CA ARG A 866 -18.63 -9.10 58.58
C ARG A 866 -18.96 -7.91 59.50
N ARG A 867 -18.87 -8.06 60.84
CA ARG A 867 -19.24 -7.02 61.80
C ARG A 867 -18.06 -6.13 62.28
N SER A 868 -16.81 -6.41 61.80
CA SER A 868 -15.61 -5.65 62.17
C SER A 868 -15.56 -4.26 61.54
N ARG A 869 -14.82 -3.33 62.16
CA ARG A 869 -14.70 -1.95 61.68
C ARG A 869 -13.76 -1.77 60.47
N GLY A 870 -12.80 -2.69 60.21
CA GLY A 870 -11.80 -2.58 59.17
C GLY A 870 -10.51 -1.93 59.64
N VAL A 871 -9.59 -1.68 58.68
CA VAL A 871 -8.29 -1.02 58.85
C VAL A 871 -8.20 0.22 57.98
N ILE A 872 -7.36 1.18 58.33
CA ILE A 872 -7.12 2.38 57.53
C ILE A 872 -6.36 1.97 56.28
N LEU A 873 -6.93 2.24 55.11
CA LEU A 873 -6.34 2.04 53.79
C LEU A 873 -5.64 3.32 53.33
N MET A 874 -6.32 4.45 53.47
CA MET A 874 -5.80 5.77 53.10
C MET A 874 -6.11 6.82 54.15
N ARG A 875 -5.17 7.68 54.46
CA ARG A 875 -5.39 8.83 55.38
C ARG A 875 -5.95 10.02 54.58
N LEU A 876 -7.10 10.53 55.03
CA LEU A 876 -7.89 11.54 54.29
C LEU A 876 -7.84 12.94 54.92
N GLU A 877 -6.79 13.28 55.75
CA GLU A 877 -6.71 14.49 56.56
C GLU A 877 -7.07 15.81 55.85
N HIS A 878 -6.81 15.94 54.54
CA HIS A 878 -7.20 17.07 53.71
C HIS A 878 -7.77 16.63 52.35
N ALA A 879 -7.96 15.37 52.16
CA ALA A 879 -8.30 14.79 50.85
C ALA A 879 -9.82 14.58 50.64
N GLY A 880 -10.67 14.93 51.57
CA GLY A 880 -12.12 14.70 51.53
C GLY A 880 -12.47 13.22 51.73
N LYS A 881 -13.45 12.71 51.01
CA LYS A 881 -13.88 11.32 51.04
C LYS A 881 -13.25 10.50 49.91
N ILE A 882 -13.20 9.17 50.08
CA ILE A 882 -12.92 8.29 48.93
C ILE A 882 -14.12 8.34 47.97
N GLN A 883 -13.81 8.68 46.74
CA GLN A 883 -14.79 8.86 45.68
C GLN A 883 -14.94 7.63 44.80
N SER A 884 -13.81 7.06 44.35
CA SER A 884 -13.78 5.85 43.55
C SER A 884 -12.67 4.91 43.99
N ALA A 885 -12.82 3.64 43.67
CA ALA A 885 -11.79 2.62 43.81
C ALA A 885 -11.86 1.66 42.64
N SER A 886 -10.72 1.10 42.23
CA SER A 886 -10.59 0.11 41.18
C SER A 886 -9.64 -1.00 41.61
N LEU A 887 -9.93 -2.24 41.21
CA LEU A 887 -9.05 -3.39 41.44
C LEU A 887 -8.28 -3.70 40.14
N ILE A 888 -6.98 -3.91 40.26
CA ILE A 888 -6.06 -4.20 39.16
C ILE A 888 -5.34 -5.52 39.48
N SER A 889 -5.28 -6.46 38.54
CA SER A 889 -4.46 -7.67 38.66
C SER A 889 -3.00 -7.37 38.32
N ALA A 890 -2.06 -8.09 38.94
CA ALA A 890 -0.64 -7.82 38.82
C ALA A 890 0.06 -8.52 37.65
N ALA A 891 -0.65 -9.16 36.74
CA ALA A 891 -0.07 -9.94 35.63
C ALA A 891 0.82 -9.16 34.64
N ALA A 892 1.05 -7.86 34.86
CA ALA A 892 1.82 -6.99 33.95
C ALA A 892 3.09 -6.36 34.58
N ALA A 893 3.63 -6.83 35.69
CA ALA A 893 4.67 -6.11 36.43
C ALA A 893 6.04 -6.80 36.55
N GLU A 894 6.26 -7.93 35.89
CA GLU A 894 7.54 -8.63 35.94
C GLU A 894 8.15 -8.87 34.56
N VAL A 895 8.66 -7.86 33.91
CA VAL A 895 9.82 -7.94 33.02
C VAL A 895 10.43 -6.55 32.93
N THR A 896 11.35 -6.24 33.85
CA THR A 896 12.57 -5.43 33.66
C THR A 896 13.20 -5.11 35.03
N GLU A 897 13.96 -6.04 35.56
CA GLU A 897 15.17 -5.78 36.30
C GLU A 897 16.24 -6.65 35.64
N ASP A 898 16.98 -6.01 34.70
CA ASP A 898 18.40 -6.18 34.43
C ASP A 898 18.85 -5.17 33.38
#